data_a311e77b63ef2daf2c6287309b4c6586
#
_entry.id   a311e77b63ef2daf2c6287309b4c6586
#
_cell.length_a   1.000
_cell.length_b   1.000
_cell.length_c   1.000
_cell.angle_alpha   90.00
_cell.angle_beta   90.00
_cell.angle_gamma   90.00
#
_symmetry.space_group_name_H-M   'P 1'
#
loop_
_entity.id
_entity.type
_entity.pdbx_description
1 polymer ?
#
loop_
_entity_poly.entity_id
_entity_poly.type
_entity_poly.pdbx_seq_one_letter_code
_entity_poly.pdbx_strand_id
1 'polypeptide(L)'
;MPSTIDPGKRFYRQLAEHAGLDFVTFDPAAEGTEEYRAINPLAARLLSEQICRHFTILPVSYAGGVVTIATASPADDVARDVAVSLTGRDVAFVVAAEDELLLAIDETFAGWTEGNAPDPRLEGDPTVPEDHDLDAPWAPVTNPGSPTRLGDLLVARGVATDEQIAEALVEQERTGSRLGEVLVHNEIISEDELVAILAERFQLPLVDLSEYEPDPAALAQIPEPLSRHLRIVPLAIDDTTLYLAIGDILDDETVSALREHTHLELRGFLASRNAIDQLLQRVHGGDYVAVAKSLLLERFPDECANRVLSNGQKAFLIAAVIIVAVLIAAFPIPTLIGLIAVSSIFYTATSLYKFRLTYNALGHTFEVTITPEEIAAMDERELPMYTILVPLYREASVLPKLTKGIDGLDYPKSKLDVRLLCEEDDDETVPAIQAMSLPPHFKLVVVPDAQPKTKPKACNYGLLQATGKYVVIYDAEDQPDPDQLKKCVAAFERAEPRVTCMQAKLNYFNANQNLLTRWFTTEYSMWFDLLLPGLQAEGVPIPLGGTSNHFITDRLIDLASWDPFNVTEDADLGIRLHKAGYTTAIVDSTTLEEANSDLNNWIRQRSRWIKGYLQTYLVHMRHPFKLFRQLGLKSFISFQLVIGGTFIFLLNPIFWAMTTMFFFTQAGIIQDIYPSFIFYAAAFQLFIGNFIFMYLNVAGSVQRGYFDLAKYALLSPLYWGLMSIAAWKGFLQLFYAPFYWEKTVHGLDQPTT
;
A
#
# COMPACT_ATOMS: atom_id res chain seq x y z
N MET A 1 15.05 54.78 -35.13
CA MET A 1 14.01 53.83 -35.58
C MET A 1 13.61 53.05 -34.35
N PRO A 2 12.35 52.99 -33.92
CA PRO A 2 11.99 52.19 -32.76
C PRO A 2 12.11 50.71 -33.17
N SER A 3 12.88 49.95 -32.38
CA SER A 3 13.01 48.51 -32.50
C SER A 3 11.63 47.87 -32.43
N THR A 4 11.30 47.07 -33.40
CA THR A 4 10.12 46.20 -33.39
C THR A 4 10.22 45.28 -32.20
N ILE A 5 9.50 45.59 -31.11
CA ILE A 5 9.37 44.72 -29.92
C ILE A 5 8.67 43.45 -30.40
N ASP A 6 9.30 42.30 -30.17
CA ASP A 6 8.74 41.00 -30.43
C ASP A 6 7.34 40.86 -29.79
N PRO A 7 6.32 40.49 -30.54
CA PRO A 7 4.95 40.34 -30.03
C PRO A 7 4.85 39.42 -28.84
N GLY A 8 5.69 38.37 -28.76
CA GLY A 8 5.76 37.41 -27.63
C GLY A 8 6.21 38.08 -26.33
N LYS A 9 7.32 38.83 -26.34
CA LYS A 9 7.84 39.56 -25.19
C LYS A 9 6.87 40.63 -24.65
N ARG A 10 6.08 41.23 -25.57
CA ARG A 10 5.05 42.22 -25.17
C ARG A 10 3.93 41.58 -24.33
N PHE A 11 3.53 40.38 -24.68
CA PHE A 11 2.52 39.62 -23.92
C PHE A 11 3.01 39.33 -22.49
N TYR A 12 4.23 38.83 -22.36
CA TYR A 12 4.78 38.47 -21.01
C TYR A 12 5.06 39.69 -20.13
N ARG A 13 5.40 40.87 -20.74
CA ARG A 13 5.47 42.13 -19.98
C ARG A 13 4.11 42.54 -19.41
N GLN A 14 3.05 42.45 -20.22
CA GLN A 14 1.69 42.73 -19.72
C GLN A 14 1.25 41.75 -18.66
N LEU A 15 1.67 40.46 -18.75
CA LEU A 15 1.40 39.45 -17.77
C LEU A 15 2.13 39.75 -16.44
N ALA A 16 3.37 40.21 -16.50
CA ALA A 16 4.15 40.65 -15.37
C ALA A 16 3.50 41.84 -14.63
N GLU A 17 3.11 42.87 -15.42
CA GLU A 17 2.40 44.06 -14.92
C GLU A 17 1.10 43.68 -14.18
N HIS A 18 0.32 42.74 -14.74
CA HIS A 18 -0.93 42.25 -14.10
C HIS A 18 -0.67 41.46 -12.82
N ALA A 19 0.43 40.74 -12.76
CA ALA A 19 0.82 39.95 -11.58
C ALA A 19 1.56 40.79 -10.50
N GLY A 20 1.90 42.05 -10.83
CA GLY A 20 2.69 42.91 -9.95
C GLY A 20 4.13 42.43 -9.77
N LEU A 21 4.69 41.76 -10.80
CA LEU A 21 6.04 41.19 -10.81
C LEU A 21 6.91 41.89 -11.87
N ASP A 22 8.23 41.81 -11.71
CA ASP A 22 9.17 42.33 -12.70
C ASP A 22 9.25 41.39 -13.91
N PHE A 23 9.35 41.98 -15.14
CA PHE A 23 9.67 41.24 -16.32
C PHE A 23 11.18 41.17 -16.54
N VAL A 24 11.69 39.97 -16.86
CA VAL A 24 13.11 39.75 -17.14
C VAL A 24 13.32 39.06 -18.48
N THR A 25 14.50 39.25 -19.08
CA THR A 25 14.94 38.56 -20.32
C THR A 25 16.33 38.00 -20.14
N PHE A 26 16.58 36.86 -20.77
CA PHE A 26 17.88 36.18 -20.83
C PHE A 26 18.61 36.43 -22.18
N ASP A 27 18.00 37.19 -23.07
CA ASP A 27 18.59 37.52 -24.37
C ASP A 27 19.91 38.31 -24.22
N PRO A 28 21.06 37.76 -24.63
CA PRO A 28 22.33 38.46 -24.53
C PRO A 28 22.36 39.82 -25.24
N ALA A 29 21.48 40.02 -26.24
CA ALA A 29 21.36 41.31 -26.93
C ALA A 29 20.79 42.43 -26.03
N ALA A 30 20.15 42.07 -24.92
CA ALA A 30 19.62 42.98 -23.92
C ALA A 30 20.60 43.26 -22.76
N GLU A 31 21.81 42.71 -22.80
CA GLU A 31 22.82 42.91 -21.76
C GLU A 31 23.06 44.41 -21.52
N GLY A 32 23.01 44.79 -20.23
CA GLY A 32 23.11 46.21 -19.81
C GLY A 32 21.77 46.95 -19.69
N THR A 33 20.64 46.31 -19.97
CA THR A 33 19.29 46.85 -19.68
C THR A 33 18.81 46.45 -18.27
N GLU A 34 17.80 47.16 -17.74
CA GLU A 34 17.22 46.83 -16.43
C GLU A 34 16.46 45.50 -16.46
N GLU A 35 16.05 45.02 -17.60
CA GLU A 35 15.32 43.75 -17.77
C GLU A 35 16.25 42.54 -17.92
N TYR A 36 17.51 42.73 -18.29
CA TYR A 36 18.43 41.60 -18.46
C TYR A 36 18.83 41.01 -17.12
N ARG A 37 18.77 39.69 -17.01
CA ARG A 37 19.28 38.93 -15.86
C ARG A 37 20.23 37.83 -16.34
N ALA A 38 21.44 37.85 -15.83
CA ALA A 38 22.36 36.73 -15.96
C ALA A 38 21.89 35.61 -15.01
N ILE A 39 21.91 34.38 -15.51
CA ILE A 39 21.57 33.23 -14.71
C ILE A 39 22.76 32.88 -13.82
N ASN A 40 22.52 32.82 -12.51
CA ASN A 40 23.51 32.31 -11.57
C ASN A 40 23.51 30.78 -11.63
N PRO A 41 24.60 30.12 -12.05
CA PRO A 41 24.63 28.67 -12.17
C PRO A 41 24.39 27.91 -10.86
N LEU A 42 24.67 28.55 -9.71
CA LEU A 42 24.40 27.97 -8.38
C LEU A 42 22.95 28.07 -8.00
N ALA A 43 22.30 29.19 -8.31
CA ALA A 43 20.87 29.34 -8.07
C ALA A 43 20.07 28.40 -8.96
N ALA A 44 20.42 28.24 -10.23
CA ALA A 44 19.76 27.37 -11.17
C ALA A 44 19.72 25.90 -10.74
N ARG A 45 20.65 25.48 -9.87
CA ARG A 45 20.76 24.13 -9.32
C ARG A 45 19.81 23.83 -8.14
N LEU A 46 19.14 24.82 -7.60
CA LEU A 46 18.20 24.64 -6.51
C LEU A 46 16.95 23.84 -6.92
N LEU A 47 16.70 23.72 -8.23
CA LEU A 47 15.63 22.86 -8.77
C LEU A 47 16.22 21.91 -9.83
N SER A 48 15.69 20.69 -9.90
CA SER A 48 16.10 19.73 -10.94
C SER A 48 15.63 20.17 -12.33
N GLU A 49 16.36 19.73 -13.38
CA GLU A 49 15.96 19.97 -14.78
C GLU A 49 14.52 19.53 -15.06
N GLN A 50 14.10 18.38 -14.53
CA GLN A 50 12.75 17.87 -14.74
C GLN A 50 11.68 18.81 -14.17
N ILE A 51 11.91 19.40 -13.02
CA ILE A 51 11.00 20.36 -12.38
C ILE A 51 11.01 21.66 -13.15
N CYS A 52 12.20 22.17 -13.53
CA CYS A 52 12.31 23.38 -14.33
C CYS A 52 11.54 23.25 -15.65
N ARG A 53 11.64 22.12 -16.34
CA ARG A 53 10.92 21.85 -17.59
C ARG A 53 9.42 21.65 -17.39
N HIS A 54 9.04 20.92 -16.35
CA HIS A 54 7.63 20.57 -16.11
C HIS A 54 6.77 21.80 -15.78
N PHE A 55 7.31 22.72 -14.98
CA PHE A 55 6.60 23.93 -14.58
C PHE A 55 7.01 25.19 -15.35
N THR A 56 7.96 25.06 -16.26
CA THR A 56 8.56 26.20 -17.00
C THR A 56 9.01 27.30 -16.03
N ILE A 57 9.86 26.92 -15.07
CA ILE A 57 10.47 27.79 -14.06
C ILE A 57 11.98 27.61 -14.02
N LEU A 58 12.73 28.64 -13.66
CA LEU A 58 14.19 28.54 -13.51
C LEU A 58 14.66 29.45 -12.38
N PRO A 59 15.35 28.94 -11.34
CA PRO A 59 16.02 29.79 -10.37
C PRO A 59 17.14 30.57 -11.05
N VAL A 60 17.10 31.89 -10.98
CA VAL A 60 18.02 32.78 -11.71
C VAL A 60 19.03 33.48 -10.83
N SER A 61 18.70 33.73 -9.56
CA SER A 61 19.64 34.33 -8.61
C SER A 61 19.31 33.96 -7.19
N TYR A 62 20.31 34.06 -6.33
CA TYR A 62 20.17 33.94 -4.87
C TYR A 62 20.90 35.09 -4.21
N ALA A 63 20.21 35.89 -3.43
CA ALA A 63 20.79 37.03 -2.72
C ALA A 63 19.99 37.36 -1.45
N GLY A 64 20.67 37.60 -0.33
CA GLY A 64 20.05 38.00 0.91
C GLY A 64 19.03 37.01 1.50
N GLY A 65 19.24 35.70 1.31
CA GLY A 65 18.35 34.65 1.78
C GLY A 65 17.15 34.36 0.86
N VAL A 66 16.99 35.12 -0.26
CA VAL A 66 15.86 34.99 -1.18
C VAL A 66 16.33 34.40 -2.51
N VAL A 67 15.66 33.36 -2.99
CA VAL A 67 15.83 32.77 -4.33
C VAL A 67 14.92 33.48 -5.32
N THR A 68 15.46 34.05 -6.37
CA THR A 68 14.64 34.63 -7.45
C THR A 68 14.41 33.56 -8.52
N ILE A 69 13.15 33.27 -8.83
CA ILE A 69 12.75 32.25 -9.82
C ILE A 69 12.03 32.95 -10.98
N ALA A 70 12.50 32.72 -12.20
CA ALA A 70 11.81 33.12 -13.41
C ALA A 70 10.71 32.12 -13.75
N THR A 71 9.52 32.60 -14.12
CA THR A 71 8.37 31.80 -14.53
C THR A 71 7.71 32.37 -15.77
N ALA A 72 7.19 31.49 -16.63
CA ALA A 72 6.34 31.90 -17.74
C ALA A 72 4.85 32.00 -17.33
N SER A 73 4.47 31.45 -16.21
CA SER A 73 3.09 31.37 -15.72
C SER A 73 2.97 31.88 -14.26
N PRO A 74 2.94 33.19 -14.04
CA PRO A 74 2.92 33.77 -12.69
C PRO A 74 1.63 33.47 -11.90
N ALA A 75 0.58 32.98 -12.54
CA ALA A 75 -0.67 32.56 -11.93
C ALA A 75 -0.70 31.05 -11.57
N ASP A 76 0.37 30.33 -11.82
CA ASP A 76 0.47 28.90 -11.47
C ASP A 76 0.87 28.76 -9.98
N ASP A 77 -0.14 28.62 -9.14
CA ASP A 77 0.05 28.46 -7.70
C ASP A 77 0.75 27.14 -7.37
N VAL A 78 0.57 26.08 -8.19
CA VAL A 78 1.24 24.79 -7.99
C VAL A 78 2.74 24.89 -8.25
N ALA A 79 3.14 25.56 -9.34
CA ALA A 79 4.55 25.82 -9.63
C ALA A 79 5.21 26.65 -8.52
N ARG A 80 4.47 27.61 -7.98
CA ARG A 80 4.92 28.45 -6.87
C ARG A 80 5.14 27.66 -5.58
N ASP A 81 4.15 26.86 -5.19
CA ASP A 81 4.21 26.02 -3.99
C ASP A 81 5.34 24.98 -4.08
N VAL A 82 5.51 24.37 -5.25
CA VAL A 82 6.60 23.43 -5.52
C VAL A 82 7.96 24.13 -5.43
N ALA A 83 8.10 25.31 -6.01
CA ALA A 83 9.35 26.07 -5.97
C ALA A 83 9.73 26.48 -4.53
N VAL A 84 8.77 26.94 -3.74
CA VAL A 84 8.99 27.29 -2.31
C VAL A 84 9.34 26.04 -1.50
N SER A 85 8.58 24.95 -1.70
CA SER A 85 8.79 23.71 -0.94
C SER A 85 10.14 23.06 -1.23
N LEU A 86 10.58 23.06 -2.50
CA LEU A 86 11.82 22.39 -2.90
C LEU A 86 13.08 23.24 -2.64
N THR A 87 12.97 24.58 -2.70
CA THR A 87 14.13 25.43 -2.37
C THR A 87 14.30 25.59 -0.86
N GLY A 88 13.26 25.33 -0.05
CA GLY A 88 13.27 25.52 1.40
C GLY A 88 13.59 26.96 1.84
N ARG A 89 13.45 27.95 0.96
CA ARG A 89 13.91 29.36 1.13
C ARG A 89 12.81 30.34 0.77
N ASP A 90 12.98 31.58 1.16
CA ASP A 90 12.12 32.65 0.68
C ASP A 90 12.28 32.80 -0.83
N VAL A 91 11.18 32.79 -1.57
CA VAL A 91 11.18 32.83 -3.04
C VAL A 91 10.54 34.11 -3.55
N ALA A 92 11.22 34.80 -4.44
CA ALA A 92 10.69 35.91 -5.22
C ALA A 92 10.52 35.47 -6.68
N PHE A 93 9.38 35.77 -7.29
CA PHE A 93 9.14 35.44 -8.68
C PHE A 93 9.35 36.63 -9.62
N VAL A 94 9.86 36.35 -10.80
CA VAL A 94 9.94 37.27 -11.94
C VAL A 94 9.37 36.59 -13.17
N VAL A 95 8.87 37.35 -14.14
CA VAL A 95 8.25 36.79 -15.34
C VAL A 95 9.23 36.86 -16.51
N ALA A 96 9.37 35.75 -17.23
CA ALA A 96 10.15 35.68 -18.46
C ALA A 96 9.29 35.10 -19.61
N ALA A 97 9.69 35.36 -20.84
CA ALA A 97 9.05 34.75 -22.01
C ALA A 97 9.33 33.25 -22.05
N GLU A 98 8.31 32.42 -22.35
CA GLU A 98 8.39 30.96 -22.25
C GLU A 98 9.47 30.36 -23.15
N ASP A 99 9.59 30.85 -24.36
CA ASP A 99 10.59 30.44 -25.33
C ASP A 99 12.03 30.78 -24.90
N GLU A 100 12.24 31.96 -24.31
CA GLU A 100 13.54 32.31 -23.71
C GLU A 100 13.84 31.49 -22.45
N LEU A 101 12.82 31.24 -21.63
CA LEU A 101 13.00 30.47 -20.41
C LEU A 101 13.33 29.00 -20.70
N LEU A 102 12.68 28.39 -21.70
CA LEU A 102 13.01 27.03 -22.15
C LEU A 102 14.42 26.95 -22.74
N LEU A 103 14.83 27.94 -23.53
CA LEU A 103 16.21 28.04 -24.04
C LEU A 103 17.22 28.19 -22.89
N ALA A 104 16.89 29.02 -21.90
CA ALA A 104 17.73 29.22 -20.75
C ALA A 104 17.86 27.95 -19.89
N ILE A 105 16.79 27.16 -19.76
CA ILE A 105 16.82 25.83 -19.14
C ILE A 105 17.73 24.90 -19.96
N ASP A 106 17.53 24.84 -21.27
CA ASP A 106 18.37 24.02 -22.16
C ASP A 106 19.87 24.37 -22.03
N GLU A 107 20.21 25.65 -22.08
CA GLU A 107 21.61 26.10 -21.94
C GLU A 107 22.17 25.84 -20.54
N THR A 108 21.39 26.01 -19.51
CA THR A 108 21.81 25.81 -18.12
C THR A 108 22.11 24.35 -17.86
N PHE A 109 21.33 23.42 -18.41
CA PHE A 109 21.49 21.97 -18.17
C PHE A 109 22.24 21.23 -19.30
N ALA A 110 22.39 21.78 -20.53
CA ALA A 110 23.18 21.19 -21.63
C ALA A 110 24.69 21.26 -21.41
N GLY A 111 25.18 22.17 -20.58
CA GLY A 111 26.60 22.31 -20.22
C GLY A 111 27.08 21.28 -19.17
N TRP A 112 26.24 20.35 -18.77
CA TRP A 112 26.51 19.35 -17.75
C TRP A 112 27.10 18.07 -18.35
N THR A 113 28.30 18.16 -18.83
CA THR A 113 29.19 17.00 -18.92
C THR A 113 30.16 17.07 -17.73
N GLU A 114 30.21 15.98 -16.98
CA GLU A 114 31.10 15.63 -15.90
C GLU A 114 32.44 16.40 -15.88
N GLY A 115 32.68 17.20 -14.84
CA GLY A 115 34.00 17.68 -14.52
C GLY A 115 34.20 19.15 -14.18
N ASN A 116 33.23 20.04 -14.24
CA ASN A 116 33.40 21.45 -13.85
C ASN A 116 32.22 21.93 -12.96
N ALA A 117 32.21 21.49 -11.71
CA ALA A 117 31.32 22.06 -10.69
C ALA A 117 32.07 23.18 -9.94
N PRO A 118 31.60 24.44 -9.93
CA PRO A 118 32.11 25.44 -9.02
C PRO A 118 31.63 25.16 -7.58
N ASP A 119 32.50 25.56 -6.62
CA ASP A 119 32.28 25.44 -5.17
C ASP A 119 30.90 25.98 -4.70
N PRO A 120 30.05 25.20 -4.03
CA PRO A 120 28.77 25.66 -3.53
C PRO A 120 28.82 26.54 -2.28
N ARG A 121 30.00 26.84 -1.74
CA ARG A 121 30.16 27.69 -0.58
C ARG A 121 29.95 29.16 -0.99
N LEU A 122 28.69 29.62 -0.93
CA LEU A 122 28.40 31.06 -0.89
C LEU A 122 28.87 31.57 0.48
N GLU A 123 29.88 32.47 0.49
CA GLU A 123 30.32 33.14 1.69
C GLU A 123 29.13 33.73 2.44
N GLY A 124 28.85 33.21 3.66
CA GLY A 124 27.81 33.72 4.54
C GLY A 124 26.50 32.96 4.58
N ASP A 125 26.45 31.66 4.27
CA ASP A 125 25.25 30.82 4.48
C ASP A 125 25.12 30.44 5.97
N PRO A 126 24.09 30.92 6.70
CA PRO A 126 23.88 30.61 8.11
C PRO A 126 23.22 29.26 8.37
N THR A 127 23.03 28.40 7.35
CA THR A 127 22.30 27.13 7.48
C THR A 127 23.19 25.89 7.62
N VAL A 128 24.52 26.05 7.65
CA VAL A 128 25.41 25.02 8.20
C VAL A 128 25.45 25.25 9.72
N PRO A 129 24.90 24.36 10.56
CA PRO A 129 25.05 24.50 11.99
C PRO A 129 26.56 24.55 12.32
N GLU A 130 27.01 25.66 12.89
CA GLU A 130 28.42 25.87 13.31
C GLU A 130 28.88 24.86 14.38
N ASP A 131 28.01 23.98 14.86
CA ASP A 131 28.24 23.04 15.96
C ASP A 131 28.39 21.56 15.54
N HIS A 132 28.28 21.23 14.26
CA HIS A 132 28.68 19.89 13.82
C HIS A 132 30.13 19.91 13.40
N ASP A 133 30.98 19.29 14.23
CA ASP A 133 32.44 19.18 14.03
C ASP A 133 32.72 18.30 12.80
N LEU A 134 32.51 18.86 11.60
CA LEU A 134 32.90 18.23 10.32
C LEU A 134 34.43 18.04 10.23
N ASP A 135 35.20 18.66 11.15
CA ASP A 135 36.63 18.47 11.33
C ASP A 135 36.97 17.30 12.27
N ALA A 136 35.95 16.55 12.76
CA ALA A 136 36.20 15.34 13.52
C ALA A 136 37.12 14.36 12.74
N PRO A 137 38.04 13.64 13.43
CA PRO A 137 39.04 12.82 12.75
C PRO A 137 38.32 11.80 11.84
N TRP A 138 38.70 11.89 10.57
CA TRP A 138 38.18 11.04 9.51
C TRP A 138 38.45 9.57 9.76
N ALA A 139 37.43 8.73 9.59
CA ALA A 139 37.58 7.29 9.56
C ALA A 139 36.93 6.71 8.29
N PRO A 140 37.50 5.70 7.66
CA PRO A 140 36.85 5.01 6.54
C PRO A 140 35.55 4.37 7.02
N VAL A 141 34.55 4.30 6.14
CA VAL A 141 33.25 3.65 6.43
C VAL A 141 33.36 2.13 6.64
N THR A 142 34.50 1.56 6.34
CA THR A 142 34.85 0.14 6.53
C THR A 142 35.49 -0.12 7.89
N ASN A 143 35.34 -1.37 8.37
CA ASN A 143 35.83 -1.81 9.66
C ASN A 143 37.40 -1.67 9.80
N PRO A 144 37.92 -0.83 10.70
CA PRO A 144 39.37 -0.66 10.90
C PRO A 144 40.02 -1.79 11.72
N GLY A 145 39.28 -2.87 12.08
CA GLY A 145 39.84 -4.01 12.80
C GLY A 145 40.07 -3.77 14.29
N SER A 146 39.01 -3.43 15.04
CA SER A 146 39.15 -3.32 16.51
C SER A 146 39.42 -4.70 17.16
N PRO A 147 40.45 -4.85 17.99
CA PRO A 147 40.80 -6.11 18.65
C PRO A 147 39.82 -6.49 19.78
N THR A 148 39.04 -5.53 20.31
CA THR A 148 38.16 -5.76 21.47
C THR A 148 36.77 -6.20 21.01
N ARG A 149 36.24 -7.29 21.57
CA ARG A 149 34.91 -7.78 21.26
C ARG A 149 33.82 -6.85 21.82
N LEU A 150 32.73 -6.72 21.13
CA LEU A 150 31.59 -5.85 21.55
C LEU A 150 31.06 -6.25 22.94
N GLY A 151 30.89 -7.55 23.21
CA GLY A 151 30.46 -8.05 24.51
C GLY A 151 31.39 -7.63 25.66
N ASP A 152 32.71 -7.74 25.45
CA ASP A 152 33.69 -7.36 26.47
C ASP A 152 33.64 -5.86 26.81
N LEU A 153 33.38 -5.00 25.79
CA LEU A 153 33.19 -3.56 25.99
C LEU A 153 31.96 -3.23 26.78
N LEU A 154 30.85 -3.90 26.48
CA LEU A 154 29.57 -3.71 27.16
C LEU A 154 29.64 -4.09 28.64
N VAL A 155 30.29 -5.23 28.97
CA VAL A 155 30.53 -5.67 30.34
C VAL A 155 31.46 -4.72 31.08
N ALA A 156 32.57 -4.32 30.43
CA ALA A 156 33.52 -3.39 31.02
C ALA A 156 32.94 -2.03 31.40
N ARG A 157 31.89 -1.60 30.68
CA ARG A 157 31.12 -0.37 30.97
C ARG A 157 29.98 -0.56 31.93
N GLY A 158 29.67 -1.79 32.32
CA GLY A 158 28.55 -2.10 33.19
C GLY A 158 27.17 -1.89 32.56
N VAL A 159 27.11 -1.85 31.22
CA VAL A 159 25.88 -1.70 30.44
C VAL A 159 25.14 -3.06 30.31
N ALA A 160 25.91 -4.16 30.25
CA ALA A 160 25.37 -5.52 30.27
C ALA A 160 26.16 -6.41 31.21
N THR A 161 25.55 -7.49 31.73
CA THR A 161 26.24 -8.50 32.53
C THR A 161 26.82 -9.61 31.64
N ASP A 162 27.81 -10.36 32.18
CA ASP A 162 28.37 -11.52 31.46
C ASP A 162 27.29 -12.56 31.13
N GLU A 163 26.27 -12.74 32.02
CA GLU A 163 25.15 -13.67 31.80
C GLU A 163 24.27 -13.20 30.63
N GLN A 164 23.93 -11.90 30.58
CA GLN A 164 23.16 -11.33 29.47
C GLN A 164 23.87 -11.44 28.12
N ILE A 165 25.21 -11.22 28.12
CA ILE A 165 26.01 -11.42 26.90
C ILE A 165 26.04 -12.89 26.48
N ALA A 166 26.17 -13.82 27.44
CA ALA A 166 26.16 -15.25 27.14
C ALA A 166 24.82 -15.70 26.54
N GLU A 167 23.71 -15.26 27.12
CA GLU A 167 22.36 -15.52 26.56
C GLU A 167 22.19 -14.93 25.15
N ALA A 168 22.61 -13.70 24.96
CA ALA A 168 22.54 -13.04 23.65
C ALA A 168 23.41 -13.72 22.59
N LEU A 169 24.56 -14.30 22.97
CA LEU A 169 25.40 -15.08 22.06
C LEU A 169 24.74 -16.40 21.64
N VAL A 170 24.04 -17.07 22.55
CA VAL A 170 23.26 -18.28 22.21
C VAL A 170 22.13 -17.92 21.22
N GLU A 171 21.45 -16.80 21.43
CA GLU A 171 20.43 -16.33 20.52
C GLU A 171 21.01 -15.89 19.16
N GLN A 172 22.16 -15.23 19.17
CA GLN A 172 22.91 -14.91 17.95
C GLN A 172 23.24 -16.16 17.13
N GLU A 173 23.74 -17.22 17.80
CA GLU A 173 24.04 -18.50 17.13
C GLU A 173 22.78 -19.13 16.53
N ARG A 174 21.64 -19.04 17.23
CA ARG A 174 20.37 -19.58 16.80
C ARG A 174 19.74 -18.80 15.64
N THR A 175 19.81 -17.47 15.67
CA THR A 175 19.11 -16.59 14.70
C THR A 175 20.01 -16.09 13.57
N GLY A 176 21.32 -16.13 13.73
CA GLY A 176 22.29 -15.50 12.83
C GLY A 176 22.32 -13.97 12.87
N SER A 177 21.59 -13.36 13.82
CA SER A 177 21.54 -11.91 14.00
C SER A 177 22.83 -11.37 14.61
N ARG A 178 23.12 -10.08 14.46
CA ARG A 178 24.28 -9.47 15.09
C ARG A 178 24.07 -9.33 16.59
N LEU A 179 25.12 -9.50 17.40
CA LEU A 179 25.04 -9.42 18.87
C LEU A 179 24.38 -8.10 19.33
N GLY A 180 24.75 -6.96 18.76
CA GLY A 180 24.17 -5.68 19.09
C GLY A 180 22.65 -5.62 18.81
N GLU A 181 22.20 -6.23 17.73
CA GLU A 181 20.76 -6.32 17.40
C GLU A 181 20.01 -7.16 18.42
N VAL A 182 20.56 -8.31 18.80
CA VAL A 182 19.97 -9.18 19.83
C VAL A 182 19.85 -8.44 21.16
N LEU A 183 20.90 -7.73 21.58
CA LEU A 183 20.90 -6.99 22.85
C LEU A 183 19.87 -5.84 22.86
N VAL A 184 19.72 -5.13 21.75
CA VAL A 184 18.69 -4.08 21.62
C VAL A 184 17.29 -4.68 21.62
N HIS A 185 17.06 -5.78 20.87
CA HIS A 185 15.74 -6.43 20.82
C HIS A 185 15.32 -7.07 22.16
N ASN A 186 16.31 -7.52 22.94
CA ASN A 186 16.06 -8.04 24.29
C ASN A 186 16.01 -6.92 25.35
N GLU A 187 15.97 -5.64 24.90
CA GLU A 187 15.88 -4.46 25.77
C GLU A 187 17.00 -4.38 26.83
N ILE A 188 18.15 -5.04 26.56
CA ILE A 188 19.32 -5.01 27.45
C ILE A 188 20.05 -3.66 27.32
N ILE A 189 20.12 -3.14 26.10
CA ILE A 189 20.69 -1.83 25.77
C ILE A 189 19.75 -1.08 24.83
N SER A 190 19.79 0.25 24.89
CA SER A 190 19.11 1.07 23.88
C SER A 190 19.87 1.10 22.56
N GLU A 191 19.20 1.45 21.47
CA GLU A 191 19.84 1.62 20.17
C GLU A 191 20.90 2.74 20.18
N ASP A 192 20.62 3.84 20.87
CA ASP A 192 21.54 4.98 21.00
C ASP A 192 22.78 4.62 21.81
N GLU A 193 22.65 3.82 22.88
CA GLU A 193 23.81 3.29 23.63
C GLU A 193 24.65 2.36 22.75
N LEU A 194 24.02 1.50 21.94
CA LEU A 194 24.74 0.63 21.02
C LEU A 194 25.55 1.46 20.01
N VAL A 195 24.92 2.46 19.41
CA VAL A 195 25.56 3.33 18.41
C VAL A 195 26.72 4.11 19.02
N ALA A 196 26.59 4.62 20.25
CA ALA A 196 27.67 5.30 20.95
C ALA A 196 28.89 4.38 21.23
N ILE A 197 28.61 3.12 21.59
CA ILE A 197 29.68 2.13 21.82
C ILE A 197 30.35 1.71 20.50
N LEU A 198 29.57 1.58 19.42
CA LEU A 198 30.11 1.29 18.10
C LEU A 198 30.97 2.47 17.58
N ALA A 199 30.51 3.71 17.79
CA ALA A 199 31.26 4.90 17.42
C ALA A 199 32.65 4.94 18.06
N GLU A 200 32.71 4.67 19.36
CA GLU A 200 34.03 4.59 20.05
C GLU A 200 34.87 3.41 19.58
N ARG A 201 34.24 2.23 19.44
CA ARG A 201 34.93 1.02 19.00
C ARG A 201 35.61 1.20 17.65
N PHE A 202 34.92 1.83 16.71
CA PHE A 202 35.35 2.01 15.32
C PHE A 202 35.96 3.40 15.07
N GLN A 203 36.01 4.25 16.10
CA GLN A 203 36.52 5.64 16.01
C GLN A 203 35.78 6.45 14.93
N LEU A 204 34.46 6.22 14.78
CA LEU A 204 33.61 6.95 13.87
C LEU A 204 32.89 8.08 14.63
N PRO A 205 32.76 9.27 14.03
CA PRO A 205 32.01 10.35 14.63
C PRO A 205 30.50 10.00 14.66
N LEU A 206 29.80 10.52 15.70
CA LEU A 206 28.34 10.44 15.79
C LEU A 206 27.74 11.67 15.14
N VAL A 207 26.52 11.52 14.60
CA VAL A 207 25.70 12.63 14.11
C VAL A 207 24.30 12.52 14.70
N ASP A 208 23.79 13.65 15.21
CA ASP A 208 22.37 13.79 15.57
C ASP A 208 21.58 14.21 14.32
N LEU A 209 20.61 13.39 13.94
CA LEU A 209 19.76 13.62 12.76
C LEU A 209 18.41 14.24 13.09
N SER A 210 18.12 14.54 14.36
CA SER A 210 16.79 14.98 14.81
C SER A 210 16.33 16.28 14.14
N GLU A 211 17.22 17.25 13.99
CA GLU A 211 16.97 18.53 13.34
C GLU A 211 17.84 18.76 12.09
N TYR A 212 18.57 17.72 11.64
CA TYR A 212 19.48 17.84 10.51
C TYR A 212 18.71 17.89 9.18
N GLU A 213 19.08 18.84 8.32
CA GLU A 213 18.58 18.97 6.94
C GLU A 213 19.68 18.58 5.95
N PRO A 214 19.54 17.44 5.24
CA PRO A 214 20.55 17.00 4.27
C PRO A 214 20.62 17.93 3.05
N ASP A 215 21.84 18.08 2.51
CA ASP A 215 22.04 18.79 1.25
C ASP A 215 21.32 18.05 0.10
N PRO A 216 20.42 18.72 -0.65
CA PRO A 216 19.80 18.14 -1.82
C PRO A 216 20.79 17.61 -2.88
N ALA A 217 21.95 18.25 -3.02
CA ALA A 217 22.99 17.79 -3.93
C ALA A 217 23.65 16.47 -3.45
N ALA A 218 23.79 16.29 -2.15
CA ALA A 218 24.26 15.04 -1.57
C ALA A 218 23.23 13.92 -1.74
N LEU A 219 21.94 14.20 -1.46
CA LEU A 219 20.85 13.24 -1.64
C LEU A 219 20.75 12.73 -3.07
N ALA A 220 21.05 13.58 -4.06
CA ALA A 220 21.01 13.20 -5.47
C ALA A 220 22.13 12.21 -5.88
N GLN A 221 23.19 12.05 -5.07
CA GLN A 221 24.32 11.17 -5.40
C GLN A 221 23.99 9.67 -5.26
N ILE A 222 23.10 9.33 -4.33
CA ILE A 222 22.73 7.94 -4.06
C ILE A 222 21.22 7.79 -4.22
N PRO A 223 20.75 6.89 -5.10
CA PRO A 223 19.33 6.65 -5.26
C PRO A 223 18.65 6.28 -3.94
N GLU A 224 17.47 6.87 -3.67
CA GLU A 224 16.72 6.65 -2.42
C GLU A 224 16.49 5.15 -2.10
N PRO A 225 16.13 4.27 -3.07
CA PRO A 225 15.95 2.85 -2.76
C PRO A 225 17.22 2.18 -2.23
N LEU A 226 18.39 2.61 -2.71
CA LEU A 226 19.69 2.12 -2.25
C LEU A 226 20.03 2.69 -0.87
N SER A 227 19.83 3.99 -0.65
CA SER A 227 19.98 4.65 0.65
C SER A 227 19.19 3.94 1.74
N ARG A 228 17.95 3.61 1.46
CA ARG A 228 17.07 2.90 2.38
C ARG A 228 17.50 1.45 2.61
N HIS A 229 17.82 0.72 1.54
CA HIS A 229 18.25 -0.68 1.65
C HIS A 229 19.50 -0.82 2.51
N LEU A 230 20.47 0.08 2.32
CA LEU A 230 21.72 0.11 3.06
C LEU A 230 21.63 0.84 4.41
N ARG A 231 20.49 1.49 4.70
CA ARG A 231 20.29 2.34 5.89
C ARG A 231 21.36 3.41 6.02
N ILE A 232 21.51 4.18 4.96
CA ILE A 232 22.43 5.30 4.87
C ILE A 232 21.66 6.55 4.42
N VAL A 233 22.14 7.73 4.80
CA VAL A 233 21.63 9.00 4.26
C VAL A 233 22.80 9.87 3.86
N PRO A 234 22.87 10.31 2.59
CA PRO A 234 23.78 11.37 2.18
C PRO A 234 23.41 12.66 2.91
N LEU A 235 24.39 13.22 3.65
CA LEU A 235 24.18 14.41 4.48
C LEU A 235 24.65 15.68 3.79
N ALA A 236 25.89 15.68 3.32
CA ALA A 236 26.52 16.81 2.70
C ALA A 236 27.53 16.34 1.64
N ILE A 237 27.94 17.25 0.77
CA ILE A 237 28.90 16.99 -0.31
C ILE A 237 29.88 18.14 -0.39
N ASP A 238 31.15 17.84 -0.57
CA ASP A 238 32.17 18.80 -0.97
C ASP A 238 32.84 18.35 -2.30
N ASP A 239 33.83 19.08 -2.77
CA ASP A 239 34.47 18.83 -4.09
C ASP A 239 34.99 17.39 -4.28
N THR A 240 35.30 16.67 -3.22
CA THR A 240 35.94 15.35 -3.26
C THR A 240 35.23 14.30 -2.41
N THR A 241 34.34 14.70 -1.51
CA THR A 241 33.85 13.85 -0.42
C THR A 241 32.32 13.90 -0.33
N LEU A 242 31.71 12.74 -0.17
CA LEU A 242 30.31 12.57 0.19
C LEU A 242 30.22 12.12 1.65
N TYR A 243 29.60 12.92 2.48
CA TYR A 243 29.35 12.64 3.89
C TYR A 243 28.05 11.85 4.06
N LEU A 244 28.12 10.72 4.78
CA LEU A 244 27.02 9.78 4.94
C LEU A 244 26.69 9.58 6.42
N ALA A 245 25.42 9.67 6.80
CA ALA A 245 24.97 8.99 8.01
C ALA A 245 24.82 7.50 7.70
N ILE A 246 25.36 6.64 8.56
CA ILE A 246 25.32 5.19 8.41
C ILE A 246 24.75 4.56 9.68
N GLY A 247 23.79 3.64 9.51
CA GLY A 247 23.17 2.93 10.64
C GLY A 247 23.99 1.72 11.11
N ASP A 248 25.02 1.36 10.37
CA ASP A 248 25.92 0.24 10.66
C ASP A 248 27.25 0.41 9.92
N ILE A 249 28.26 -0.35 10.34
CA ILE A 249 29.54 -0.39 9.63
C ILE A 249 29.33 -1.08 8.28
N LEU A 250 29.70 -0.39 7.22
CA LEU A 250 29.60 -0.91 5.86
C LEU A 250 30.77 -1.87 5.58
N ASP A 251 30.49 -2.92 4.85
CA ASP A 251 31.54 -3.81 4.31
C ASP A 251 32.11 -3.30 2.99
N ASP A 252 33.23 -3.89 2.57
CA ASP A 252 33.92 -3.45 1.36
C ASP A 252 33.10 -3.66 0.07
N GLU A 253 32.16 -4.64 0.05
CA GLU A 253 31.28 -4.90 -1.06
C GLU A 253 30.25 -3.79 -1.18
N THR A 254 29.62 -3.42 -0.07
CA THR A 254 28.66 -2.30 0.01
C THR A 254 29.31 -0.97 -0.37
N VAL A 255 30.52 -0.70 0.14
CA VAL A 255 31.26 0.52 -0.23
C VAL A 255 31.61 0.54 -1.71
N SER A 256 31.95 -0.60 -2.28
CA SER A 256 32.23 -0.72 -3.72
C SER A 256 30.97 -0.46 -4.56
N ALA A 257 29.82 -1.00 -4.14
CA ALA A 257 28.53 -0.73 -4.79
C ALA A 257 28.14 0.76 -4.71
N LEU A 258 28.38 1.42 -3.58
CA LEU A 258 28.13 2.87 -3.45
C LEU A 258 29.03 3.69 -4.38
N ARG A 259 30.30 3.28 -4.56
CA ARG A 259 31.24 3.94 -5.47
C ARG A 259 30.89 3.79 -6.95
N GLU A 260 30.00 2.85 -7.33
CA GLU A 260 29.45 2.79 -8.68
C GLU A 260 28.50 3.95 -8.97
N HIS A 261 27.90 4.54 -7.93
CA HIS A 261 26.96 5.67 -8.05
C HIS A 261 27.64 7.03 -7.84
N THR A 262 28.76 7.08 -7.13
CA THR A 262 29.48 8.32 -6.87
C THR A 262 30.98 8.10 -7.00
N HIS A 263 31.67 9.05 -7.63
CA HIS A 263 33.14 9.03 -7.75
C HIS A 263 33.85 9.72 -6.57
N LEU A 264 33.08 10.11 -5.55
CA LEU A 264 33.57 10.85 -4.39
C LEU A 264 34.14 9.90 -3.32
N GLU A 265 35.00 10.43 -2.46
CA GLU A 265 35.39 9.74 -1.24
C GLU A 265 34.17 9.66 -0.29
N LEU A 266 33.96 8.52 0.37
CA LEU A 266 32.89 8.32 1.31
C LEU A 266 33.37 8.50 2.74
N ARG A 267 32.74 9.40 3.50
CA ARG A 267 32.97 9.59 4.94
C ARG A 267 31.71 9.29 5.72
N GLY A 268 31.81 8.42 6.73
CA GLY A 268 30.70 7.93 7.51
C GLY A 268 30.61 8.58 8.89
N PHE A 269 29.40 8.92 9.27
CA PHE A 269 28.97 9.29 10.61
C PHE A 269 27.97 8.25 11.11
N LEU A 270 28.15 7.73 12.32
CA LEU A 270 27.21 6.80 12.87
C LEU A 270 25.96 7.53 13.40
N ALA A 271 24.80 6.96 13.09
CA ALA A 271 23.51 7.38 13.64
C ALA A 271 22.67 6.15 13.96
N SER A 272 21.67 6.27 14.83
CA SER A 272 20.73 5.19 15.07
C SER A 272 19.91 4.89 13.81
N ARG A 273 19.60 3.61 13.58
CA ARG A 273 18.79 3.17 12.43
C ARG A 273 17.43 3.84 12.41
N ASN A 274 16.86 4.04 13.61
CA ASN A 274 15.60 4.75 13.77
C ASN A 274 15.72 6.22 13.34
N ALA A 275 16.80 6.93 13.71
CA ALA A 275 17.04 8.31 13.28
C ALA A 275 17.22 8.41 11.76
N ILE A 276 17.90 7.45 11.14
CA ILE A 276 18.02 7.36 9.67
C ILE A 276 16.67 7.14 9.02
N ASP A 277 15.88 6.16 9.50
CA ASP A 277 14.54 5.88 8.96
C ASP A 277 13.63 7.12 9.09
N GLN A 278 13.68 7.85 10.22
CA GLN A 278 12.93 9.09 10.43
C GLN A 278 13.38 10.21 9.50
N LEU A 279 14.69 10.37 9.29
CA LEU A 279 15.22 11.38 8.36
C LEU A 279 14.80 11.07 6.92
N LEU A 280 14.95 9.81 6.46
CA LEU A 280 14.48 9.39 5.14
C LEU A 280 12.98 9.63 4.95
N GLN A 281 12.18 9.38 5.98
CA GLN A 281 10.74 9.66 5.95
C GLN A 281 10.46 11.17 5.87
N ARG A 282 11.22 12.00 6.60
CA ARG A 282 11.07 13.45 6.56
C ARG A 282 11.45 14.05 5.22
N VAL A 283 12.52 13.56 4.61
CA VAL A 283 13.04 14.05 3.32
C VAL A 283 12.19 13.57 2.14
N HIS A 284 11.83 12.28 2.11
CA HIS A 284 11.15 11.65 0.96
C HIS A 284 9.67 11.37 1.20
N GLY A 285 9.11 11.77 2.35
CA GLY A 285 7.72 11.46 2.71
C GLY A 285 6.70 11.97 1.69
N GLY A 286 6.92 13.15 1.11
CA GLY A 286 6.09 13.69 0.05
C GLY A 286 6.13 12.84 -1.23
N ASP A 287 7.30 12.39 -1.64
CA ASP A 287 7.49 11.53 -2.82
C ASP A 287 6.84 10.17 -2.58
N TYR A 288 6.99 9.60 -1.39
CA TYR A 288 6.35 8.34 -1.04
C TYR A 288 4.82 8.43 -1.11
N VAL A 289 4.23 9.53 -0.65
CA VAL A 289 2.77 9.75 -0.76
C VAL A 289 2.34 9.87 -2.21
N ALA A 290 3.09 10.62 -3.02
CA ALA A 290 2.80 10.75 -4.44
C ALA A 290 2.81 9.38 -5.12
N VAL A 291 3.88 8.58 -4.92
CA VAL A 291 4.00 7.22 -5.46
C VAL A 291 2.91 6.30 -4.91
N ALA A 292 2.63 6.32 -3.60
CA ALA A 292 1.60 5.48 -2.98
C ALA A 292 0.21 5.72 -3.58
N LYS A 293 -0.07 6.92 -4.09
CA LYS A 293 -1.34 7.29 -4.72
C LYS A 293 -1.37 7.03 -6.22
N SER A 294 -0.27 7.26 -6.93
CA SER A 294 -0.27 7.37 -8.39
C SER A 294 0.33 6.16 -9.10
N LEU A 295 1.16 5.34 -8.43
CA LEU A 295 1.91 4.25 -9.06
C LEU A 295 1.06 3.32 -9.93
N LEU A 296 -0.09 2.87 -9.41
CA LEU A 296 -1.00 2.02 -10.18
C LEU A 296 -1.64 2.78 -11.34
N LEU A 297 -2.02 4.03 -11.12
CA LEU A 297 -2.62 4.88 -12.15
C LEU A 297 -1.63 5.16 -13.30
N GLU A 298 -0.36 5.34 -12.99
CA GLU A 298 0.70 5.61 -13.98
C GLU A 298 1.07 4.36 -14.76
N ARG A 299 1.31 3.23 -14.06
CA ARG A 299 1.74 1.99 -14.71
C ARG A 299 0.60 1.25 -15.40
N PHE A 300 -0.59 1.23 -14.79
CA PHE A 300 -1.74 0.45 -15.23
C PHE A 300 -3.05 1.26 -15.17
N PRO A 301 -3.21 2.36 -15.92
CA PRO A 301 -4.35 3.29 -15.84
C PRO A 301 -5.70 2.61 -16.08
N ASP A 302 -5.74 1.55 -16.88
CA ASP A 302 -6.95 0.77 -17.15
C ASP A 302 -7.38 -0.09 -15.95
N GLU A 303 -6.50 -0.34 -15.00
CA GLU A 303 -6.73 -1.22 -13.83
C GLU A 303 -7.00 -0.45 -12.56
N CYS A 304 -6.74 0.86 -12.52
CA CYS A 304 -6.97 1.72 -11.37
C CYS A 304 -8.44 2.16 -11.28
N ALA A 305 -9.02 2.05 -10.10
CA ALA A 305 -10.42 2.40 -9.83
C ALA A 305 -10.68 3.91 -9.68
N ASN A 306 -9.69 4.78 -9.87
CA ASN A 306 -9.87 6.24 -9.82
C ASN A 306 -11.02 6.74 -10.71
N ARG A 307 -11.38 5.94 -11.71
CA ARG A 307 -12.58 6.09 -12.52
C ARG A 307 -13.34 4.77 -12.51
N VAL A 308 -14.48 4.69 -11.87
CA VAL A 308 -15.28 3.44 -11.77
C VAL A 308 -15.81 3.01 -13.14
N LEU A 309 -16.40 3.91 -13.91
CA LEU A 309 -16.96 3.66 -15.23
C LEU A 309 -16.24 4.47 -16.31
N SER A 310 -15.78 3.81 -17.35
CA SER A 310 -15.30 4.46 -18.56
C SER A 310 -16.47 5.10 -19.33
N ASN A 311 -16.16 6.08 -20.21
CA ASN A 311 -17.18 6.71 -21.04
C ASN A 311 -17.89 5.70 -21.97
N GLY A 312 -17.14 4.70 -22.46
CA GLY A 312 -17.73 3.61 -23.25
C GLY A 312 -18.72 2.76 -22.45
N GLN A 313 -18.37 2.42 -21.21
CA GLN A 313 -19.30 1.68 -20.32
C GLN A 313 -20.54 2.51 -19.97
N LYS A 314 -20.38 3.81 -19.70
CA LYS A 314 -21.53 4.70 -19.47
C LYS A 314 -22.45 4.75 -20.68
N ALA A 315 -21.89 4.94 -21.88
CA ALA A 315 -22.66 4.94 -23.12
C ALA A 315 -23.38 3.60 -23.35
N PHE A 316 -22.66 2.47 -23.13
CA PHE A 316 -23.24 1.14 -23.23
C PHE A 316 -24.39 0.92 -22.25
N LEU A 317 -24.22 1.28 -20.96
CA LEU A 317 -25.27 1.15 -19.95
C LEU A 317 -26.50 2.00 -20.26
N ILE A 318 -26.27 3.25 -20.69
CA ILE A 318 -27.38 4.13 -21.09
C ILE A 318 -28.12 3.53 -22.30
N ALA A 319 -27.38 3.09 -23.33
CA ALA A 319 -27.98 2.44 -24.49
C ALA A 319 -28.75 1.16 -24.10
N ALA A 320 -28.19 0.32 -23.23
CA ALA A 320 -28.85 -0.89 -22.74
C ALA A 320 -30.17 -0.56 -21.98
N VAL A 321 -30.15 0.46 -21.11
CA VAL A 321 -31.36 0.91 -20.40
C VAL A 321 -32.41 1.41 -21.39
N ILE A 322 -32.02 2.23 -22.38
CA ILE A 322 -32.95 2.74 -23.41
C ILE A 322 -33.51 1.56 -24.23
N ILE A 323 -32.66 0.62 -24.67
CA ILE A 323 -33.10 -0.54 -25.45
C ILE A 323 -34.12 -1.35 -24.65
N VAL A 324 -33.80 -1.66 -23.37
CA VAL A 324 -34.73 -2.41 -22.49
C VAL A 324 -36.02 -1.64 -22.29
N ALA A 325 -35.99 -0.32 -22.08
CA ALA A 325 -37.18 0.50 -21.93
C ALA A 325 -38.07 0.49 -23.21
N VAL A 326 -37.44 0.61 -24.39
CA VAL A 326 -38.13 0.53 -25.68
C VAL A 326 -38.73 -0.87 -25.87
N LEU A 327 -38.01 -1.91 -25.57
CA LEU A 327 -38.49 -3.30 -25.67
C LEU A 327 -39.65 -3.57 -24.70
N ILE A 328 -39.56 -3.06 -23.46
CA ILE A 328 -40.69 -3.16 -22.49
C ILE A 328 -41.93 -2.38 -23.02
N ALA A 329 -41.74 -1.21 -23.61
CA ALA A 329 -42.85 -0.45 -24.16
C ALA A 329 -43.49 -1.13 -25.39
N ALA A 330 -42.67 -1.72 -26.28
CA ALA A 330 -43.16 -2.36 -27.51
C ALA A 330 -43.64 -3.81 -27.28
N PHE A 331 -42.89 -4.57 -26.44
CA PHE A 331 -43.12 -6.00 -26.23
C PHE A 331 -42.98 -6.35 -24.73
N PRO A 332 -43.89 -5.91 -23.84
CA PRO A 332 -43.71 -6.01 -22.39
C PRO A 332 -43.53 -7.43 -21.90
N ILE A 333 -44.40 -8.35 -22.24
CA ILE A 333 -44.34 -9.75 -21.77
C ILE A 333 -43.11 -10.48 -22.29
N PRO A 334 -42.81 -10.51 -23.61
CA PRO A 334 -41.60 -11.16 -24.11
C PRO A 334 -40.31 -10.60 -23.52
N THR A 335 -40.27 -9.29 -23.30
CA THR A 335 -39.06 -8.66 -22.70
C THR A 335 -38.88 -9.08 -21.26
N LEU A 336 -39.94 -9.08 -20.45
CA LEU A 336 -39.86 -9.54 -19.05
C LEU A 336 -39.49 -11.02 -18.98
N ILE A 337 -40.04 -11.86 -19.85
CA ILE A 337 -39.68 -13.28 -19.97
C ILE A 337 -38.18 -13.41 -20.25
N GLY A 338 -37.64 -12.63 -21.22
CA GLY A 338 -36.23 -12.64 -21.56
C GLY A 338 -35.34 -12.21 -20.40
N LEU A 339 -35.68 -11.13 -19.69
CA LEU A 339 -34.94 -10.66 -18.52
C LEU A 339 -34.91 -11.68 -17.38
N ILE A 340 -36.05 -12.29 -17.08
CA ILE A 340 -36.17 -13.33 -16.06
C ILE A 340 -35.36 -14.58 -16.47
N ALA A 341 -35.44 -14.98 -17.73
CA ALA A 341 -34.68 -16.10 -18.24
C ALA A 341 -33.14 -15.90 -18.10
N VAL A 342 -32.64 -14.75 -18.57
CA VAL A 342 -31.21 -14.40 -18.45
C VAL A 342 -30.78 -14.36 -17.00
N SER A 343 -31.54 -13.71 -16.14
CA SER A 343 -31.23 -13.63 -14.70
C SER A 343 -31.25 -15.02 -14.04
N SER A 344 -32.23 -15.87 -14.37
CA SER A 344 -32.33 -17.24 -13.82
C SER A 344 -31.18 -18.12 -14.29
N ILE A 345 -30.77 -18.03 -15.56
CA ILE A 345 -29.63 -18.77 -16.10
C ILE A 345 -28.33 -18.34 -15.38
N PHE A 346 -28.14 -17.02 -15.24
CA PHE A 346 -26.95 -16.48 -14.55
C PHE A 346 -26.90 -16.93 -13.08
N TYR A 347 -28.04 -16.86 -12.39
CA TYR A 347 -28.15 -17.31 -11.00
C TYR A 347 -27.83 -18.81 -10.86
N THR A 348 -28.44 -19.64 -11.74
CA THR A 348 -28.23 -21.07 -11.73
C THR A 348 -26.75 -21.43 -12.03
N ALA A 349 -26.17 -20.78 -13.05
CA ALA A 349 -24.76 -20.98 -13.41
C ALA A 349 -23.82 -20.63 -12.25
N THR A 350 -24.07 -19.49 -11.58
CA THR A 350 -23.28 -19.07 -10.40
C THR A 350 -23.41 -20.07 -9.24
N SER A 351 -24.62 -20.52 -8.95
CA SER A 351 -24.88 -21.48 -7.87
C SER A 351 -24.21 -22.83 -8.13
N LEU A 352 -24.35 -23.36 -9.33
CA LEU A 352 -23.73 -24.64 -9.72
C LEU A 352 -22.21 -24.55 -9.78
N TYR A 353 -21.68 -23.41 -10.23
CA TYR A 353 -20.25 -23.21 -10.28
C TYR A 353 -19.64 -23.14 -8.87
N LYS A 354 -20.22 -22.38 -7.97
CA LYS A 354 -19.80 -22.32 -6.55
C LYS A 354 -19.93 -23.69 -5.88
N PHE A 355 -21.03 -24.41 -6.14
CA PHE A 355 -21.19 -25.79 -5.66
C PHE A 355 -20.08 -26.70 -6.16
N ARG A 356 -19.76 -26.67 -7.46
CA ARG A 356 -18.67 -27.47 -8.03
C ARG A 356 -17.34 -27.17 -7.37
N LEU A 357 -16.99 -25.87 -7.19
CA LEU A 357 -15.73 -25.45 -6.55
C LEU A 357 -15.63 -26.01 -5.14
N THR A 358 -16.66 -25.78 -4.33
CA THR A 358 -16.67 -26.19 -2.93
C THR A 358 -16.81 -27.72 -2.74
N TYR A 359 -17.57 -28.39 -3.62
CA TYR A 359 -17.66 -29.84 -3.64
C TYR A 359 -16.32 -30.50 -3.95
N ASN A 360 -15.56 -29.96 -4.91
CA ASN A 360 -14.23 -30.44 -5.25
C ASN A 360 -13.24 -30.24 -4.08
N ALA A 361 -13.42 -29.20 -3.27
CA ALA A 361 -12.60 -28.96 -2.07
C ALA A 361 -12.96 -29.88 -0.89
N LEU A 362 -14.19 -30.40 -0.84
CA LEU A 362 -14.62 -31.30 0.22
C LEU A 362 -13.79 -32.61 0.18
N GLY A 363 -13.15 -32.91 1.31
CA GLY A 363 -12.36 -34.13 1.47
C GLY A 363 -11.01 -34.14 0.74
N HIS A 364 -10.58 -32.98 0.19
CA HIS A 364 -9.26 -32.80 -0.39
C HIS A 364 -8.55 -31.64 0.29
N THR A 365 -7.26 -31.78 0.51
CA THR A 365 -6.39 -30.72 1.06
C THR A 365 -5.67 -30.06 -0.11
N PHE A 366 -6.19 -28.92 -0.59
CA PHE A 366 -5.53 -28.13 -1.62
C PHE A 366 -4.66 -27.02 -1.04
N GLU A 367 -4.87 -26.70 0.20
CA GLU A 367 -4.06 -25.76 0.95
C GLU A 367 -2.65 -26.31 1.21
N VAL A 368 -1.68 -25.41 1.29
CA VAL A 368 -0.30 -25.76 1.60
C VAL A 368 -0.22 -26.01 3.12
N THR A 369 -0.02 -27.27 3.48
CA THR A 369 0.11 -27.69 4.88
C THR A 369 1.58 -27.83 5.24
N ILE A 370 1.98 -27.21 6.34
CA ILE A 370 3.31 -27.31 6.96
C ILE A 370 3.13 -27.91 8.33
N THR A 371 3.83 -29.02 8.58
CA THR A 371 3.70 -29.73 9.87
C THR A 371 4.50 -29.06 10.98
N PRO A 372 4.14 -29.27 12.26
CA PRO A 372 4.92 -28.75 13.39
C PRO A 372 6.38 -29.24 13.39
N GLU A 373 6.62 -30.48 12.91
CA GLU A 373 7.96 -31.06 12.81
C GLU A 373 8.81 -30.33 11.77
N GLU A 374 8.19 -29.92 10.66
CA GLU A 374 8.86 -29.13 9.62
C GLU A 374 9.20 -27.74 10.13
N ILE A 375 8.31 -27.09 10.87
CA ILE A 375 8.58 -25.79 11.50
C ILE A 375 9.73 -25.91 12.50
N ALA A 376 9.71 -26.94 13.35
CA ALA A 376 10.76 -27.18 14.34
C ALA A 376 12.13 -27.51 13.71
N ALA A 377 12.14 -28.00 12.46
CA ALA A 377 13.36 -28.31 11.72
C ALA A 377 13.94 -27.10 10.94
N MET A 378 13.23 -25.98 10.90
CA MET A 378 13.71 -24.77 10.20
C MET A 378 14.93 -24.18 10.88
N ASP A 379 15.98 -23.87 10.10
CA ASP A 379 17.12 -23.11 10.61
C ASP A 379 16.74 -21.62 10.69
N GLU A 380 16.62 -21.10 11.90
CA GLU A 380 16.22 -19.71 12.10
C GLU A 380 17.24 -18.69 11.56
N ARG A 381 18.50 -19.13 11.29
CA ARG A 381 19.52 -18.30 10.64
C ARG A 381 19.17 -17.98 9.19
N GLU A 382 18.48 -18.90 8.51
CA GLU A 382 18.09 -18.76 7.10
C GLU A 382 16.75 -18.03 6.93
N LEU A 383 16.00 -17.81 8.01
CA LEU A 383 14.75 -17.08 7.95
C LEU A 383 15.01 -15.65 7.43
N PRO A 384 14.24 -15.19 6.43
CA PRO A 384 14.39 -13.85 5.87
C PRO A 384 13.80 -12.78 6.78
N MET A 385 14.15 -11.51 6.54
CA MET A 385 13.44 -10.38 7.11
C MET A 385 11.97 -10.40 6.64
N TYR A 386 11.04 -10.16 7.56
CA TYR A 386 9.59 -10.13 7.31
C TYR A 386 9.02 -8.75 7.69
N THR A 387 8.36 -8.08 6.76
CA THR A 387 7.65 -6.83 7.05
C THR A 387 6.19 -7.10 7.37
N ILE A 388 5.71 -6.53 8.47
CA ILE A 388 4.30 -6.54 8.88
C ILE A 388 3.77 -5.11 8.78
N LEU A 389 2.78 -4.89 7.92
CA LEU A 389 2.10 -3.61 7.77
C LEU A 389 0.81 -3.62 8.58
N VAL A 390 0.66 -2.67 9.48
CA VAL A 390 -0.53 -2.54 10.33
C VAL A 390 -1.13 -1.16 10.15
N PRO A 391 -2.12 -1.00 9.28
CA PRO A 391 -2.81 0.28 9.08
C PRO A 391 -3.75 0.56 10.24
N LEU A 392 -3.58 1.74 10.86
CA LEU A 392 -4.31 2.18 12.05
C LEU A 392 -4.93 3.56 11.81
N TYR A 393 -6.16 3.76 12.25
CA TYR A 393 -6.80 5.07 12.23
C TYR A 393 -7.86 5.19 13.34
N ARG A 394 -7.58 5.99 14.37
CA ARG A 394 -8.41 6.17 15.56
C ARG A 394 -8.74 4.85 16.25
N GLU A 395 -7.69 4.10 16.57
CA GLU A 395 -7.74 2.75 17.14
C GLU A 395 -6.79 2.59 18.35
N ALA A 396 -6.60 3.67 19.12
CA ALA A 396 -5.74 3.65 20.31
C ALA A 396 -6.10 2.55 21.32
N SER A 397 -7.39 2.21 21.44
CA SER A 397 -7.86 1.20 22.41
C SER A 397 -7.41 -0.23 22.12
N VAL A 398 -7.09 -0.58 20.87
CA VAL A 398 -6.69 -1.95 20.49
C VAL A 398 -5.17 -2.14 20.50
N LEU A 399 -4.38 -1.08 20.60
CA LEU A 399 -2.91 -1.13 20.55
C LEU A 399 -2.27 -2.14 21.53
N PRO A 400 -2.65 -2.22 22.81
CA PRO A 400 -2.01 -3.16 23.74
C PRO A 400 -2.24 -4.62 23.36
N LYS A 401 -3.42 -4.94 22.80
CA LYS A 401 -3.75 -6.30 22.35
C LYS A 401 -3.01 -6.64 21.06
N LEU A 402 -3.01 -5.70 20.12
CA LEU A 402 -2.34 -5.80 18.83
C LEU A 402 -0.83 -6.03 19.00
N THR A 403 -0.16 -5.16 19.75
CA THR A 403 1.29 -5.26 19.97
C THR A 403 1.67 -6.56 20.65
N LYS A 404 0.91 -6.98 21.67
CA LYS A 404 1.11 -8.27 22.32
C LYS A 404 0.88 -9.46 21.37
N GLY A 405 -0.11 -9.38 20.48
CA GLY A 405 -0.41 -10.42 19.49
C GLY A 405 0.72 -10.58 18.47
N ILE A 406 1.22 -9.49 17.93
CA ILE A 406 2.33 -9.50 16.96
C ILE A 406 3.64 -9.90 17.64
N ASP A 407 3.89 -9.42 18.85
CA ASP A 407 5.07 -9.80 19.62
C ASP A 407 5.05 -11.27 20.02
N GLY A 408 3.86 -11.89 20.15
CA GLY A 408 3.68 -13.32 20.40
C GLY A 408 3.94 -14.24 19.21
N LEU A 409 4.23 -13.72 18.00
CA LEU A 409 4.55 -14.53 16.84
C LEU A 409 5.87 -15.28 17.02
N ASP A 410 5.87 -16.56 16.63
CA ASP A 410 7.05 -17.42 16.61
C ASP A 410 7.93 -17.08 15.40
N TYR A 411 8.66 -15.97 15.53
CA TYR A 411 9.62 -15.48 14.54
C TYR A 411 10.71 -14.69 15.24
N PRO A 412 12.00 -14.78 14.83
CA PRO A 412 13.07 -14.00 15.45
C PRO A 412 12.77 -12.50 15.40
N LYS A 413 12.76 -11.81 16.53
CA LYS A 413 12.39 -10.40 16.62
C LYS A 413 13.31 -9.50 15.82
N SER A 414 14.59 -9.85 15.74
CA SER A 414 15.61 -9.17 14.90
C SER A 414 15.33 -9.28 13.39
N LYS A 415 14.45 -10.18 12.98
CA LYS A 415 14.03 -10.39 11.59
C LYS A 415 12.60 -9.93 11.30
N LEU A 416 11.99 -9.18 12.24
CA LEU A 416 10.70 -8.54 12.06
C LEU A 416 10.87 -7.02 11.81
N ASP A 417 10.13 -6.51 10.84
CA ASP A 417 9.97 -5.08 10.53
C ASP A 417 8.47 -4.74 10.63
N VAL A 418 8.01 -4.39 11.83
CA VAL A 418 6.58 -4.11 12.10
C VAL A 418 6.34 -2.61 11.95
N ARG A 419 5.47 -2.23 11.01
CA ARG A 419 5.17 -0.84 10.69
C ARG A 419 3.74 -0.50 11.07
N LEU A 420 3.58 0.31 12.11
CA LEU A 420 2.31 0.88 12.54
C LEU A 420 2.03 2.12 11.70
N LEU A 421 1.11 1.98 10.72
CA LEU A 421 0.83 3.01 9.72
C LEU A 421 -0.34 3.87 10.20
N CYS A 422 -0.05 5.09 10.64
CA CYS A 422 -1.06 6.03 11.13
C CYS A 422 -1.16 7.24 10.19
N GLU A 423 -2.38 7.71 9.91
CA GLU A 423 -2.56 8.97 9.17
C GLU A 423 -2.13 10.16 10.04
N GLU A 424 -1.56 11.19 9.43
CA GLU A 424 -1.04 12.38 10.13
C GLU A 424 -2.09 13.10 10.98
N ASP A 425 -3.37 13.03 10.58
CA ASP A 425 -4.49 13.64 11.30
C ASP A 425 -5.10 12.75 12.40
N ASP A 426 -4.45 11.63 12.74
CA ASP A 426 -4.88 10.76 13.83
C ASP A 426 -4.37 11.28 15.17
N ASP A 427 -5.18 12.07 15.82
CA ASP A 427 -4.91 12.72 17.10
C ASP A 427 -5.09 11.79 18.32
N GLU A 428 -5.51 10.56 18.13
CA GLU A 428 -5.69 9.54 19.17
C GLU A 428 -4.59 8.48 19.15
N THR A 429 -4.38 7.83 17.99
CA THR A 429 -3.50 6.66 17.88
C THR A 429 -2.03 7.04 17.89
N VAL A 430 -1.64 8.10 17.16
CA VAL A 430 -0.24 8.55 17.11
C VAL A 430 0.30 8.91 18.50
N PRO A 431 -0.38 9.76 19.31
CA PRO A 431 0.10 10.03 20.67
C PRO A 431 0.09 8.80 21.58
N ALA A 432 -0.87 7.89 21.40
CA ALA A 432 -0.93 6.66 22.20
C ALA A 432 0.27 5.75 21.91
N ILE A 433 0.67 5.59 20.62
CA ILE A 433 1.85 4.82 20.23
C ILE A 433 3.13 5.48 20.79
N GLN A 434 3.26 6.81 20.67
CA GLN A 434 4.41 7.54 21.18
C GLN A 434 4.57 7.44 22.71
N ALA A 435 3.45 7.28 23.42
CA ALA A 435 3.46 7.09 24.87
C ALA A 435 3.77 5.64 25.30
N MET A 436 3.74 4.69 24.36
CA MET A 436 4.06 3.28 24.62
C MET A 436 5.56 3.03 24.47
N SER A 437 6.15 2.25 25.39
CA SER A 437 7.47 1.67 25.20
C SER A 437 7.33 0.47 24.28
N LEU A 438 7.44 0.69 22.97
CA LEU A 438 7.35 -0.39 21.97
C LEU A 438 8.69 -1.10 21.81
N PRO A 439 8.70 -2.43 21.64
CA PRO A 439 9.88 -3.16 21.26
C PRO A 439 10.52 -2.62 19.96
N PRO A 440 11.84 -2.71 19.79
CA PRO A 440 12.59 -2.07 18.70
C PRO A 440 12.17 -2.50 17.28
N HIS A 441 11.54 -3.66 17.12
CA HIS A 441 11.03 -4.14 15.83
C HIS A 441 9.71 -3.47 15.41
N PHE A 442 9.06 -2.69 16.30
CA PHE A 442 7.92 -1.85 15.97
C PHE A 442 8.35 -0.44 15.60
N LYS A 443 7.81 0.07 14.51
CA LYS A 443 8.07 1.42 14.01
C LYS A 443 6.78 2.16 13.77
N LEU A 444 6.65 3.36 14.32
CA LEU A 444 5.58 4.27 13.97
C LEU A 444 5.90 4.92 12.61
N VAL A 445 5.00 4.78 11.66
CA VAL A 445 5.08 5.41 10.35
C VAL A 445 3.88 6.36 10.20
N VAL A 446 4.15 7.66 10.25
CA VAL A 446 3.12 8.69 10.04
C VAL A 446 2.97 8.94 8.55
N VAL A 447 1.79 8.64 8.03
CA VAL A 447 1.43 8.81 6.62
C VAL A 447 0.93 10.24 6.41
N PRO A 448 1.60 11.09 5.60
CA PRO A 448 1.18 12.47 5.36
C PRO A 448 -0.25 12.58 4.82
N ASP A 449 -0.94 13.67 5.17
CA ASP A 449 -2.32 13.89 4.76
C ASP A 449 -2.44 14.01 3.25
N ALA A 450 -3.14 13.10 2.64
CA ALA A 450 -3.39 13.08 1.21
C ALA A 450 -4.66 12.29 0.87
N GLN A 451 -5.39 12.76 -0.15
CA GLN A 451 -6.55 12.04 -0.66
C GLN A 451 -6.16 11.01 -1.74
N PRO A 452 -6.84 9.85 -1.81
CA PRO A 452 -7.89 9.38 -0.88
C PRO A 452 -7.30 8.88 0.46
N LYS A 453 -7.99 9.14 1.59
CA LYS A 453 -7.65 8.53 2.88
C LYS A 453 -8.21 7.11 2.93
N THR A 454 -7.38 6.15 2.65
CA THR A 454 -7.78 4.74 2.56
C THR A 454 -6.67 3.82 3.09
N LYS A 455 -7.07 2.66 3.60
CA LYS A 455 -6.16 1.59 4.02
C LYS A 455 -5.09 1.27 2.96
N PRO A 456 -5.45 1.04 1.66
CA PRO A 456 -4.45 0.73 0.64
C PRO A 456 -3.44 1.86 0.40
N LYS A 457 -3.82 3.14 0.52
CA LYS A 457 -2.84 4.24 0.44
C LYS A 457 -1.80 4.14 1.56
N ALA A 458 -2.25 3.94 2.80
CA ALA A 458 -1.35 3.80 3.94
C ALA A 458 -0.44 2.56 3.78
N CYS A 459 -1.00 1.41 3.35
CA CYS A 459 -0.23 0.20 3.08
C CYS A 459 0.80 0.41 1.95
N ASN A 460 0.44 1.09 0.87
CA ASN A 460 1.38 1.44 -0.21
C ASN A 460 2.54 2.31 0.31
N TYR A 461 2.22 3.29 1.15
CA TYR A 461 3.23 4.15 1.77
C TYR A 461 4.20 3.35 2.66
N GLY A 462 3.67 2.46 3.50
CA GLY A 462 4.47 1.57 4.32
C GLY A 462 5.28 0.56 3.52
N LEU A 463 4.73 0.06 2.41
CA LEU A 463 5.39 -0.88 1.51
C LEU A 463 6.64 -0.29 0.84
N LEU A 464 6.59 0.99 0.46
CA LEU A 464 7.76 1.69 -0.10
C LEU A 464 8.94 1.72 0.87
N GLN A 465 8.68 1.59 2.15
CA GLN A 465 9.69 1.58 3.20
C GLN A 465 9.97 0.17 3.74
N ALA A 466 9.30 -0.88 3.25
CA ALA A 466 9.44 -2.25 3.71
C ALA A 466 10.85 -2.79 3.43
N THR A 467 11.41 -3.51 4.40
CA THR A 467 12.75 -4.13 4.30
C THR A 467 12.70 -5.65 4.17
N GLY A 468 11.51 -6.25 4.39
CA GLY A 468 11.33 -7.69 4.36
C GLY A 468 11.29 -8.27 2.95
N LYS A 469 11.89 -9.45 2.77
CA LYS A 469 11.68 -10.27 1.57
C LYS A 469 10.21 -10.61 1.36
N TYR A 470 9.50 -10.81 2.47
CA TYR A 470 8.05 -11.04 2.49
C TYR A 470 7.38 -9.91 3.25
N VAL A 471 6.15 -9.60 2.84
CA VAL A 471 5.30 -8.60 3.49
C VAL A 471 3.91 -9.17 3.73
N VAL A 472 3.33 -8.84 4.89
CA VAL A 472 1.94 -9.18 5.25
C VAL A 472 1.22 -7.94 5.79
N ILE A 473 -0.10 -7.87 5.58
CA ILE A 473 -0.97 -6.91 6.26
C ILE A 473 -1.71 -7.64 7.37
N TYR A 474 -1.72 -7.04 8.57
CA TYR A 474 -2.64 -7.39 9.64
C TYR A 474 -3.48 -6.18 10.02
N ASP A 475 -4.78 -6.38 10.20
CA ASP A 475 -5.67 -5.37 10.73
C ASP A 475 -5.54 -5.27 12.27
N ALA A 476 -6.01 -4.20 12.86
CA ALA A 476 -5.82 -3.89 14.28
C ALA A 476 -6.37 -4.96 15.24
N GLU A 477 -7.41 -5.69 14.82
CA GLU A 477 -8.07 -6.74 15.61
C GLU A 477 -7.54 -8.15 15.35
N ASP A 478 -6.62 -8.32 14.40
CA ASP A 478 -6.14 -9.62 13.96
C ASP A 478 -5.36 -10.39 15.03
N GLN A 479 -5.63 -11.69 15.07
CA GLN A 479 -4.95 -12.66 15.90
C GLN A 479 -4.49 -13.84 15.03
N PRO A 480 -3.34 -13.70 14.32
CA PRO A 480 -2.79 -14.79 13.53
C PRO A 480 -2.29 -15.95 14.41
N ASP A 481 -2.28 -17.16 13.86
CA ASP A 481 -1.59 -18.30 14.48
C ASP A 481 -0.13 -17.90 14.77
N PRO A 482 0.45 -18.26 15.93
CA PRO A 482 1.81 -17.86 16.26
C PRO A 482 2.87 -18.30 15.24
N ASP A 483 2.71 -19.44 14.60
CA ASP A 483 3.62 -20.04 13.63
C ASP A 483 3.35 -19.62 12.16
N GLN A 484 2.40 -18.71 11.94
CA GLN A 484 1.93 -18.34 10.59
C GLN A 484 3.05 -17.83 9.67
N LEU A 485 3.96 -17.01 10.19
CA LEU A 485 5.05 -16.47 9.38
C LEU A 485 6.01 -17.58 8.92
N LYS A 486 6.39 -18.50 9.82
CA LYS A 486 7.24 -19.65 9.49
C LYS A 486 6.56 -20.58 8.49
N LYS A 487 5.26 -20.84 8.67
CA LYS A 487 4.44 -21.59 7.70
C LYS A 487 4.49 -20.95 6.31
N CYS A 488 4.33 -19.63 6.23
CA CYS A 488 4.37 -18.92 4.96
C CYS A 488 5.76 -18.94 4.31
N VAL A 489 6.84 -18.80 5.08
CA VAL A 489 8.21 -18.94 4.54
C VAL A 489 8.40 -20.33 3.94
N ALA A 490 8.11 -21.40 4.70
CA ALA A 490 8.23 -22.77 4.21
C ALA A 490 7.32 -23.04 2.99
N ALA A 491 6.12 -22.45 2.98
CA ALA A 491 5.20 -22.57 1.85
C ALA A 491 5.75 -21.89 0.60
N PHE A 492 6.33 -20.70 0.68
CA PHE A 492 6.95 -20.02 -0.45
C PHE A 492 8.17 -20.77 -1.00
N GLU A 493 9.00 -21.36 -0.13
CA GLU A 493 10.18 -22.13 -0.55
C GLU A 493 9.81 -23.39 -1.34
N ARG A 494 8.65 -24.00 -1.08
CA ARG A 494 8.13 -25.18 -1.79
C ARG A 494 7.31 -24.84 -3.02
N ALA A 495 6.82 -23.61 -3.07
CA ALA A 495 5.89 -23.20 -4.11
C ALA A 495 6.58 -23.05 -5.47
N GLU A 496 5.79 -23.21 -6.53
CA GLU A 496 6.26 -22.84 -7.87
C GLU A 496 6.61 -21.34 -7.92
N PRO A 497 7.61 -20.92 -8.73
CA PRO A 497 8.05 -19.52 -8.80
C PRO A 497 6.96 -18.51 -9.17
N ARG A 498 5.85 -18.95 -9.72
CA ARG A 498 4.69 -18.11 -10.04
C ARG A 498 3.78 -17.82 -8.84
N VAL A 499 3.91 -18.56 -7.75
CA VAL A 499 3.17 -18.28 -6.51
C VAL A 499 3.81 -17.09 -5.82
N THR A 500 3.10 -15.99 -5.76
CA THR A 500 3.59 -14.72 -5.22
C THR A 500 2.80 -14.23 -4.02
N CYS A 501 1.69 -14.90 -3.72
CA CYS A 501 0.85 -14.64 -2.56
C CYS A 501 0.48 -15.95 -1.85
N MET A 502 0.64 -15.97 -0.53
CA MET A 502 0.08 -16.98 0.37
C MET A 502 -1.03 -16.32 1.17
N GLN A 503 -2.28 -16.78 1.00
CA GLN A 503 -3.42 -16.32 1.77
C GLN A 503 -3.67 -17.24 2.95
N ALA A 504 -3.55 -16.75 4.17
CA ALA A 504 -4.01 -17.48 5.35
C ALA A 504 -5.53 -17.41 5.48
N LYS A 505 -6.10 -18.41 6.15
CA LYS A 505 -7.55 -18.51 6.34
C LYS A 505 -8.00 -17.51 7.41
N LEU A 506 -9.17 -16.87 7.19
CA LEU A 506 -9.75 -15.94 8.16
C LEU A 506 -10.98 -16.56 8.82
N ASN A 507 -11.17 -16.24 10.10
CA ASN A 507 -12.40 -16.55 10.84
C ASN A 507 -12.51 -15.64 12.08
N TYR A 508 -13.49 -15.90 12.96
CA TYR A 508 -13.84 -15.01 14.04
C TYR A 508 -13.68 -15.64 15.42
N PHE A 509 -13.09 -14.89 16.38
CA PHE A 509 -12.96 -15.34 17.77
C PHE A 509 -14.28 -15.21 18.55
N ASN A 510 -15.18 -14.28 18.20
CA ASN A 510 -16.46 -14.06 18.85
C ASN A 510 -17.65 -14.77 18.16
N ALA A 511 -17.40 -15.90 17.50
CA ALA A 511 -18.34 -16.65 16.68
C ALA A 511 -19.72 -16.90 17.35
N ASN A 512 -19.76 -17.10 18.65
CA ASN A 512 -20.95 -17.52 19.41
C ASN A 512 -21.75 -16.37 20.06
N GLN A 513 -21.35 -15.12 19.88
CA GLN A 513 -21.92 -13.98 20.57
C GLN A 513 -23.41 -13.75 20.29
N ASN A 514 -23.81 -13.73 19.01
CA ASN A 514 -25.20 -13.59 18.61
C ASN A 514 -25.50 -14.31 17.27
N LEU A 515 -26.72 -14.16 16.75
CA LEU A 515 -27.11 -14.82 15.51
C LEU A 515 -26.34 -14.27 14.30
N LEU A 516 -26.03 -12.98 14.28
CA LEU A 516 -25.32 -12.33 13.19
C LEU A 516 -23.86 -12.82 13.11
N THR A 517 -23.16 -12.89 14.24
CA THR A 517 -21.78 -13.41 14.32
C THR A 517 -21.72 -14.88 13.93
N ARG A 518 -22.73 -15.70 14.30
CA ARG A 518 -22.83 -17.11 13.90
C ARG A 518 -22.96 -17.26 12.38
N TRP A 519 -23.83 -16.48 11.73
CA TRP A 519 -23.96 -16.49 10.28
C TRP A 519 -22.67 -16.04 9.59
N PHE A 520 -22.03 -15.00 10.13
CA PHE A 520 -20.82 -14.46 9.59
C PHE A 520 -19.67 -15.50 9.65
N THR A 521 -19.50 -16.16 10.80
CA THR A 521 -18.54 -17.26 10.99
C THR A 521 -18.78 -18.43 10.03
N THR A 522 -20.06 -18.80 9.86
CA THR A 522 -20.45 -19.89 8.94
C THR A 522 -20.11 -19.54 7.48
N GLU A 523 -20.36 -18.30 7.06
CA GLU A 523 -20.01 -17.83 5.71
C GLU A 523 -18.49 -17.82 5.49
N TYR A 524 -17.71 -17.34 6.46
CA TYR A 524 -16.24 -17.31 6.39
C TYR A 524 -15.64 -18.71 6.35
N SER A 525 -16.19 -19.65 7.13
CA SER A 525 -15.77 -21.05 7.06
C SER A 525 -16.00 -21.63 5.67
N MET A 526 -17.16 -21.37 5.04
CA MET A 526 -17.40 -21.81 3.65
C MET A 526 -16.46 -21.11 2.66
N TRP A 527 -16.19 -19.83 2.86
CA TRP A 527 -15.36 -19.04 1.94
C TRP A 527 -13.89 -19.48 1.99
N PHE A 528 -13.27 -19.48 3.18
CA PHE A 528 -11.82 -19.72 3.34
C PHE A 528 -11.44 -21.21 3.35
N ASP A 529 -12.32 -22.10 3.82
CA ASP A 529 -11.99 -23.53 3.89
C ASP A 529 -12.47 -24.34 2.69
N LEU A 530 -13.39 -23.80 1.87
CA LEU A 530 -13.93 -24.53 0.71
C LEU A 530 -13.82 -23.76 -0.60
N LEU A 531 -14.30 -22.51 -0.66
CA LEU A 531 -14.39 -21.79 -1.93
C LEU A 531 -13.01 -21.35 -2.44
N LEU A 532 -12.17 -20.74 -1.60
CA LEU A 532 -10.82 -20.33 -2.01
C LEU A 532 -9.93 -21.50 -2.36
N PRO A 533 -9.85 -22.61 -1.58
CA PRO A 533 -9.15 -23.82 -1.99
C PRO A 533 -9.69 -24.42 -3.29
N GLY A 534 -11.01 -24.37 -3.51
CA GLY A 534 -11.60 -24.79 -4.77
C GLY A 534 -11.18 -23.95 -5.97
N LEU A 535 -11.05 -22.63 -5.81
CA LEU A 535 -10.51 -21.73 -6.85
C LEU A 535 -9.03 -22.03 -7.11
N GLN A 536 -8.25 -22.27 -6.07
CA GLN A 536 -6.84 -22.66 -6.18
C GLN A 536 -6.70 -23.96 -7.00
N ALA A 537 -7.47 -24.99 -6.65
CA ALA A 537 -7.47 -26.28 -7.35
C ALA A 537 -7.82 -26.15 -8.84
N GLU A 538 -8.70 -25.23 -9.18
CA GLU A 538 -9.06 -24.92 -10.56
C GLU A 538 -8.01 -24.01 -11.26
N GLY A 539 -7.04 -23.44 -10.53
CA GLY A 539 -6.04 -22.52 -11.11
C GLY A 539 -6.67 -21.29 -11.74
N VAL A 540 -7.68 -20.70 -11.08
CA VAL A 540 -8.42 -19.51 -11.52
C VAL A 540 -8.17 -18.34 -10.55
N PRO A 541 -8.50 -17.08 -10.92
CA PRO A 541 -8.27 -15.94 -10.05
C PRO A 541 -8.92 -16.10 -8.67
N ILE A 542 -8.18 -15.80 -7.62
CA ILE A 542 -8.63 -15.83 -6.23
C ILE A 542 -8.83 -14.39 -5.76
N PRO A 543 -10.05 -13.97 -5.39
CA PRO A 543 -10.25 -12.71 -4.68
C PRO A 543 -9.68 -12.87 -3.27
N LEU A 544 -8.63 -12.09 -2.95
CA LEU A 544 -7.95 -12.16 -1.66
C LEU A 544 -8.85 -11.66 -0.53
N GLY A 545 -8.58 -12.10 0.68
CA GLY A 545 -9.15 -11.52 1.90
C GLY A 545 -8.49 -10.19 2.25
N GLY A 546 -9.09 -9.43 3.17
CA GLY A 546 -8.62 -8.07 3.53
C GLY A 546 -7.35 -8.03 4.36
N THR A 547 -6.93 -9.16 4.90
CA THR A 547 -5.78 -9.30 5.80
C THR A 547 -5.12 -10.67 5.64
N SER A 548 -3.99 -10.87 6.29
CA SER A 548 -3.23 -12.14 6.29
C SER A 548 -2.88 -12.62 4.88
N ASN A 549 -2.63 -11.67 4.00
CA ASN A 549 -2.08 -11.87 2.68
C ASN A 549 -0.57 -11.68 2.75
N HIS A 550 0.17 -12.75 2.55
CA HIS A 550 1.62 -12.75 2.56
C HIS A 550 2.12 -12.69 1.13
N PHE A 551 2.95 -11.69 0.81
CA PHE A 551 3.46 -11.48 -0.54
C PHE A 551 4.98 -11.55 -0.59
N ILE A 552 5.51 -11.91 -1.75
CA ILE A 552 6.89 -11.58 -2.10
C ILE A 552 6.94 -10.09 -2.39
N THR A 553 7.69 -9.32 -1.57
CA THR A 553 7.68 -7.85 -1.57
C THR A 553 7.94 -7.25 -2.94
N ASP A 554 9.01 -7.66 -3.63
CA ASP A 554 9.38 -7.13 -4.95
C ASP A 554 8.27 -7.37 -5.98
N ARG A 555 7.63 -8.54 -5.95
CA ARG A 555 6.55 -8.88 -6.89
C ARG A 555 5.31 -8.02 -6.67
N LEU A 556 5.01 -7.68 -5.41
CA LEU A 556 3.92 -6.78 -5.08
C LEU A 556 4.20 -5.37 -5.59
N ILE A 557 5.42 -4.89 -5.45
CA ILE A 557 5.85 -3.58 -5.98
C ILE A 557 5.80 -3.56 -7.52
N ASP A 558 6.25 -4.63 -8.19
CA ASP A 558 6.17 -4.79 -9.64
C ASP A 558 4.73 -4.68 -10.17
N LEU A 559 3.76 -5.16 -9.39
CA LEU A 559 2.32 -5.06 -9.68
C LEU A 559 1.71 -3.70 -9.36
N ALA A 560 2.53 -2.72 -8.97
CA ALA A 560 2.09 -1.41 -8.49
C ALA A 560 1.16 -1.48 -7.26
N SER A 561 1.37 -2.48 -6.41
CA SER A 561 0.79 -2.61 -5.07
C SER A 561 -0.75 -2.59 -5.03
N TRP A 562 -1.38 -2.08 -3.99
CA TRP A 562 -2.84 -2.00 -3.86
C TRP A 562 -3.40 -0.76 -4.57
N ASP A 563 -4.65 -0.85 -5.06
CA ASP A 563 -5.34 0.31 -5.65
C ASP A 563 -5.90 1.23 -4.56
N PRO A 564 -5.38 2.47 -4.41
CA PRO A 564 -5.85 3.40 -3.37
C PRO A 564 -7.32 3.81 -3.53
N PHE A 565 -7.87 3.66 -4.71
CA PHE A 565 -9.24 4.07 -5.08
C PHE A 565 -10.25 2.92 -5.02
N ASN A 566 -9.80 1.68 -4.80
CA ASN A 566 -10.68 0.53 -4.65
C ASN A 566 -10.98 0.29 -3.17
N VAL A 567 -12.24 0.04 -2.85
CA VAL A 567 -12.65 -0.22 -1.46
C VAL A 567 -12.62 -1.72 -1.06
N THR A 568 -12.19 -2.58 -1.99
CA THR A 568 -11.73 -3.97 -1.79
C THR A 568 -10.51 -4.20 -2.67
N GLU A 569 -9.47 -3.50 -2.34
CA GLU A 569 -8.17 -3.48 -3.01
C GLU A 569 -7.50 -4.86 -3.03
N ASP A 570 -7.81 -5.67 -2.04
CA ASP A 570 -7.41 -7.06 -1.85
C ASP A 570 -7.98 -7.98 -2.94
N ALA A 571 -9.30 -7.97 -3.11
CA ALA A 571 -9.97 -8.75 -4.16
C ALA A 571 -9.51 -8.31 -5.56
N ASP A 572 -9.32 -7.02 -5.78
CA ASP A 572 -8.78 -6.46 -7.02
C ASP A 572 -7.36 -6.95 -7.28
N LEU A 573 -6.48 -6.89 -6.27
CA LEU A 573 -5.10 -7.35 -6.38
C LEU A 573 -5.02 -8.83 -6.75
N GLY A 574 -5.89 -9.68 -6.19
CA GLY A 574 -5.97 -11.09 -6.55
C GLY A 574 -6.27 -11.32 -8.04
N ILE A 575 -7.10 -10.47 -8.65
CA ILE A 575 -7.38 -10.51 -10.09
C ILE A 575 -6.17 -9.99 -10.89
N ARG A 576 -5.53 -8.90 -10.45
CA ARG A 576 -4.33 -8.35 -11.12
C ARG A 576 -3.15 -9.32 -11.08
N LEU A 577 -2.92 -10.00 -9.95
CA LEU A 577 -1.94 -11.07 -9.81
C LEU A 577 -2.12 -12.13 -10.91
N HIS A 578 -3.33 -12.67 -11.04
CA HIS A 578 -3.63 -13.70 -12.01
C HIS A 578 -3.46 -13.21 -13.46
N LYS A 579 -3.85 -11.97 -13.76
CA LYS A 579 -3.64 -11.34 -15.09
C LYS A 579 -2.17 -11.19 -15.44
N ALA A 580 -1.31 -10.98 -14.47
CA ALA A 580 0.14 -10.91 -14.64
C ALA A 580 0.81 -12.29 -14.75
N GLY A 581 0.04 -13.38 -14.67
CA GLY A 581 0.56 -14.75 -14.74
C GLY A 581 1.03 -15.33 -13.42
N TYR A 582 0.82 -14.64 -12.32
CA TYR A 582 1.09 -15.11 -10.97
C TYR A 582 -0.09 -15.90 -10.40
N THR A 583 0.13 -16.60 -9.31
CA THR A 583 -0.90 -17.36 -8.61
C THR A 583 -0.85 -17.11 -7.11
N THR A 584 -2.00 -17.30 -6.47
CA THR A 584 -2.14 -17.32 -5.01
C THR A 584 -2.32 -18.76 -4.55
N ALA A 585 -1.68 -19.12 -3.45
CA ALA A 585 -1.95 -20.37 -2.74
C ALA A 585 -2.55 -20.07 -1.36
N ILE A 586 -3.38 -21.00 -0.87
CA ILE A 586 -3.94 -20.93 0.48
C ILE A 586 -3.02 -21.72 1.40
N VAL A 587 -2.64 -21.14 2.53
CA VAL A 587 -1.83 -21.81 3.55
C VAL A 587 -2.70 -22.25 4.72
N ASP A 588 -2.39 -23.44 5.28
CA ASP A 588 -3.09 -23.97 6.45
C ASP A 588 -2.64 -23.26 7.74
N SER A 589 -3.04 -22.03 7.87
CA SER A 589 -2.93 -21.19 9.05
C SER A 589 -4.13 -20.29 9.15
N THR A 590 -4.53 -19.91 10.36
CA THR A 590 -5.74 -19.11 10.58
C THR A 590 -5.40 -17.81 11.29
N THR A 591 -6.03 -16.73 10.85
CA THR A 591 -6.12 -15.48 11.59
C THR A 591 -7.55 -15.30 12.08
N LEU A 592 -7.72 -15.03 13.35
CA LEU A 592 -9.01 -14.73 13.96
C LEU A 592 -9.21 -13.22 14.05
N GLU A 593 -10.36 -12.77 13.55
CA GLU A 593 -10.82 -11.38 13.55
C GLU A 593 -12.01 -11.18 14.50
N GLU A 594 -12.51 -9.96 14.61
CA GLU A 594 -13.77 -9.65 15.31
C GLU A 594 -14.96 -9.64 14.34
N ALA A 595 -15.92 -10.56 14.52
CA ALA A 595 -17.16 -10.50 13.76
C ALA A 595 -18.06 -9.35 14.27
N ASN A 596 -18.60 -8.55 13.37
CA ASN A 596 -19.54 -7.50 13.72
C ASN A 596 -20.81 -8.06 14.38
N SER A 597 -21.02 -7.68 15.62
CA SER A 597 -22.22 -8.05 16.40
C SER A 597 -23.36 -7.04 16.27
N ASP A 598 -23.08 -5.78 15.89
CA ASP A 598 -24.07 -4.75 15.61
C ASP A 598 -24.55 -4.78 14.15
N LEU A 599 -25.87 -4.80 13.94
CA LEU A 599 -26.46 -4.90 12.61
C LEU A 599 -26.15 -3.69 11.71
N ASN A 600 -26.14 -2.48 12.26
CA ASN A 600 -25.89 -1.28 11.46
C ASN A 600 -24.42 -1.22 11.03
N ASN A 601 -23.51 -1.57 11.92
CA ASN A 601 -22.09 -1.66 11.65
C ASN A 601 -21.79 -2.76 10.62
N TRP A 602 -22.45 -3.91 10.73
CA TRP A 602 -22.38 -5.00 9.75
C TRP A 602 -22.88 -4.57 8.37
N ILE A 603 -24.02 -3.85 8.27
CA ILE A 603 -24.54 -3.32 7.00
C ILE A 603 -23.53 -2.33 6.38
N ARG A 604 -22.87 -1.49 7.18
CA ARG A 604 -21.80 -0.59 6.69
C ARG A 604 -20.65 -1.39 6.08
N GLN A 605 -20.12 -2.36 6.80
CA GLN A 605 -19.02 -3.21 6.34
C GLN A 605 -19.40 -3.97 5.07
N ARG A 606 -20.57 -4.65 5.05
CA ARG A 606 -21.02 -5.42 3.90
C ARG A 606 -21.35 -4.57 2.69
N SER A 607 -21.93 -3.39 2.88
CA SER A 607 -22.17 -2.48 1.75
C SER A 607 -20.85 -2.00 1.11
N ARG A 608 -19.79 -1.77 1.91
CA ARG A 608 -18.45 -1.46 1.42
C ARG A 608 -17.86 -2.63 0.61
N TRP A 609 -17.92 -3.85 1.12
CA TRP A 609 -17.38 -5.03 0.42
C TRP A 609 -18.11 -5.28 -0.91
N ILE A 610 -19.44 -5.28 -0.90
CA ILE A 610 -20.21 -5.48 -2.14
C ILE A 610 -19.95 -4.36 -3.14
N LYS A 611 -19.89 -3.10 -2.67
CA LYS A 611 -19.50 -1.95 -3.52
C LYS A 611 -18.12 -2.19 -4.18
N GLY A 612 -17.13 -2.65 -3.43
CA GLY A 612 -15.79 -2.93 -3.93
C GLY A 612 -15.76 -4.04 -4.97
N TYR A 613 -16.49 -5.15 -4.73
CA TYR A 613 -16.62 -6.22 -5.73
C TYR A 613 -17.28 -5.73 -7.04
N LEU A 614 -18.31 -4.89 -6.94
CA LEU A 614 -18.93 -4.25 -8.10
C LEU A 614 -17.94 -3.31 -8.81
N GLN A 615 -17.16 -2.55 -8.04
CA GLN A 615 -16.12 -1.66 -8.56
C GLN A 615 -15.03 -2.44 -9.29
N THR A 616 -14.48 -3.48 -8.68
CA THR A 616 -13.49 -4.40 -9.27
C THR A 616 -14.02 -5.02 -10.56
N TYR A 617 -15.27 -5.50 -10.55
CA TYR A 617 -15.90 -6.04 -11.75
C TYR A 617 -15.95 -5.01 -12.88
N LEU A 618 -16.43 -3.80 -12.60
CA LEU A 618 -16.56 -2.73 -13.60
C LEU A 618 -15.21 -2.26 -14.14
N VAL A 619 -14.19 -2.16 -13.30
CA VAL A 619 -12.83 -1.76 -13.69
C VAL A 619 -12.24 -2.79 -14.65
N HIS A 620 -12.25 -4.07 -14.31
CA HIS A 620 -11.69 -5.10 -15.17
C HIS A 620 -12.51 -5.36 -16.43
N MET A 621 -13.81 -5.07 -16.42
CA MET A 621 -14.71 -5.15 -17.59
C MET A 621 -14.68 -3.91 -18.49
N ARG A 622 -13.74 -2.97 -18.32
CA ARG A 622 -13.54 -1.84 -19.25
C ARG A 622 -13.20 -2.33 -20.66
N HIS A 623 -12.40 -3.37 -20.76
CA HIS A 623 -11.94 -3.99 -21.99
C HIS A 623 -12.17 -5.51 -21.98
N PRO A 624 -13.42 -6.00 -22.11
CA PRO A 624 -13.79 -7.40 -21.89
C PRO A 624 -13.06 -8.38 -22.83
N PHE A 625 -12.78 -7.99 -24.06
CA PHE A 625 -12.01 -8.83 -25.01
C PHE A 625 -10.53 -8.91 -24.63
N LYS A 626 -9.93 -7.83 -24.12
CA LYS A 626 -8.56 -7.82 -23.59
C LYS A 626 -8.49 -8.73 -22.35
N LEU A 627 -9.45 -8.58 -21.43
CA LEU A 627 -9.55 -9.41 -20.23
C LEU A 627 -9.70 -10.89 -20.59
N PHE A 628 -10.57 -11.22 -21.56
CA PHE A 628 -10.74 -12.60 -22.03
C PHE A 628 -9.43 -13.20 -22.58
N ARG A 629 -8.66 -12.41 -23.33
CA ARG A 629 -7.37 -12.87 -23.86
C ARG A 629 -6.32 -13.05 -22.76
N GLN A 630 -6.31 -12.21 -21.75
CA GLN A 630 -5.38 -12.31 -20.62
C GLN A 630 -5.70 -13.48 -19.70
N LEU A 631 -6.97 -13.69 -19.36
CA LEU A 631 -7.41 -14.72 -18.43
C LEU A 631 -7.60 -16.08 -19.09
N GLY A 632 -7.92 -16.14 -20.39
CA GLY A 632 -8.42 -17.34 -21.05
C GLY A 632 -9.87 -17.67 -20.65
N LEU A 633 -10.46 -18.66 -21.31
CA LEU A 633 -11.88 -18.99 -21.15
C LEU A 633 -12.24 -19.38 -19.70
N LYS A 634 -11.47 -20.26 -19.08
CA LYS A 634 -11.76 -20.80 -17.75
C LYS A 634 -11.76 -19.73 -16.68
N SER A 635 -10.67 -18.93 -16.60
CA SER A 635 -10.54 -17.87 -15.62
C SER A 635 -11.51 -16.70 -15.89
N PHE A 636 -11.82 -16.42 -17.16
CA PHE A 636 -12.81 -15.43 -17.53
C PHE A 636 -14.21 -15.81 -17.05
N ILE A 637 -14.63 -17.09 -17.25
CA ILE A 637 -15.91 -17.59 -16.73
C ILE A 637 -15.93 -17.55 -15.20
N SER A 638 -14.84 -17.99 -14.55
CA SER A 638 -14.72 -17.91 -13.10
C SER A 638 -14.91 -16.47 -12.60
N PHE A 639 -14.23 -15.49 -13.22
CA PHE A 639 -14.38 -14.07 -12.90
C PHE A 639 -15.84 -13.60 -13.03
N GLN A 640 -16.55 -13.99 -14.12
CA GLN A 640 -17.96 -13.64 -14.31
C GLN A 640 -18.85 -14.23 -13.21
N LEU A 641 -18.60 -15.48 -12.78
CA LEU A 641 -19.48 -16.19 -11.85
C LEU A 641 -19.12 -15.94 -10.38
N VAL A 642 -17.86 -15.63 -10.05
CA VAL A 642 -17.43 -15.33 -8.66
C VAL A 642 -17.59 -13.85 -8.36
N ILE A 643 -16.88 -12.98 -9.06
CA ILE A 643 -16.94 -11.53 -8.84
C ILE A 643 -18.25 -10.96 -9.38
N GLY A 644 -18.60 -11.26 -10.63
CA GLY A 644 -19.90 -10.87 -11.23
C GLY A 644 -21.10 -11.48 -10.53
N GLY A 645 -20.96 -12.65 -9.91
CA GLY A 645 -21.99 -13.29 -9.09
C GLY A 645 -22.52 -12.43 -7.94
N THR A 646 -21.79 -11.39 -7.53
CA THR A 646 -22.23 -10.41 -6.52
C THR A 646 -23.51 -9.66 -6.93
N PHE A 647 -23.76 -9.49 -8.23
CA PHE A 647 -25.00 -8.89 -8.74
C PHE A 647 -26.27 -9.65 -8.33
N ILE A 648 -26.16 -10.92 -7.95
CA ILE A 648 -27.29 -11.74 -7.49
C ILE A 648 -27.97 -11.10 -6.27
N PHE A 649 -27.21 -10.49 -5.36
CA PHE A 649 -27.79 -9.84 -4.18
C PHE A 649 -28.66 -8.64 -4.53
N LEU A 650 -28.47 -8.01 -5.68
CA LEU A 650 -29.36 -6.95 -6.19
C LEU A 650 -30.64 -7.52 -6.79
N LEU A 651 -30.60 -8.73 -7.35
CA LEU A 651 -31.74 -9.39 -7.98
C LEU A 651 -32.65 -10.09 -6.96
N ASN A 652 -32.10 -10.60 -5.85
CA ASN A 652 -32.85 -11.33 -4.82
C ASN A 652 -34.13 -10.63 -4.33
N PRO A 653 -34.12 -9.34 -3.94
CA PRO A 653 -35.32 -8.68 -3.48
C PRO A 653 -36.41 -8.62 -4.55
N ILE A 654 -36.04 -8.49 -5.83
CA ILE A 654 -36.95 -8.44 -6.97
C ILE A 654 -37.67 -9.80 -7.11
N PHE A 655 -36.89 -10.91 -7.11
CA PHE A 655 -37.46 -12.25 -7.20
C PHE A 655 -38.35 -12.58 -6.00
N TRP A 656 -37.95 -12.19 -4.78
CA TRP A 656 -38.74 -12.40 -3.58
C TRP A 656 -40.06 -11.59 -3.62
N ALA A 657 -39.99 -10.33 -4.05
CA ALA A 657 -41.19 -9.51 -4.20
C ALA A 657 -42.18 -10.12 -5.24
N MET A 658 -41.63 -10.58 -6.38
CA MET A 658 -42.43 -11.24 -7.42
C MET A 658 -43.10 -12.55 -6.91
N THR A 659 -42.30 -13.39 -6.21
CA THR A 659 -42.80 -14.65 -5.64
C THR A 659 -43.86 -14.38 -4.57
N THR A 660 -43.64 -13.42 -3.68
CA THR A 660 -44.60 -13.02 -2.64
C THR A 660 -45.90 -12.45 -3.25
N MET A 661 -45.75 -11.55 -4.21
CA MET A 661 -46.89 -10.98 -4.94
C MET A 661 -47.73 -12.08 -5.64
N PHE A 662 -47.07 -13.02 -6.31
CA PHE A 662 -47.76 -14.15 -6.95
C PHE A 662 -48.53 -14.99 -5.94
N PHE A 663 -47.89 -15.32 -4.80
CA PHE A 663 -48.50 -16.15 -3.77
C PHE A 663 -49.76 -15.54 -3.19
N PHE A 664 -49.79 -14.23 -2.92
CA PHE A 664 -50.90 -13.55 -2.30
C PHE A 664 -51.98 -13.10 -3.31
N THR A 665 -51.60 -12.71 -4.52
CA THR A 665 -52.52 -12.08 -5.48
C THR A 665 -52.95 -13.01 -6.60
N GLN A 666 -52.23 -14.10 -6.86
CA GLN A 666 -52.39 -14.99 -8.01
C GLN A 666 -52.46 -14.18 -9.34
N ALA A 667 -51.71 -13.08 -9.42
CA ALA A 667 -51.78 -12.13 -10.52
C ALA A 667 -51.46 -12.81 -11.86
N GLY A 668 -52.37 -12.78 -12.83
CA GLY A 668 -52.23 -13.42 -14.14
C GLY A 668 -50.97 -12.95 -14.88
N ILE A 669 -50.60 -11.66 -14.74
CA ILE A 669 -49.36 -11.13 -15.35
C ILE A 669 -48.10 -11.90 -14.93
N ILE A 670 -48.04 -12.39 -13.68
CA ILE A 670 -46.88 -13.19 -13.22
C ILE A 670 -46.89 -14.56 -13.88
N GLN A 671 -48.09 -15.15 -14.09
CA GLN A 671 -48.16 -16.42 -14.84
C GLN A 671 -47.75 -16.25 -16.29
N ASP A 672 -48.10 -15.12 -16.91
CA ASP A 672 -47.72 -14.82 -18.29
C ASP A 672 -46.19 -14.63 -18.48
N ILE A 673 -45.48 -14.08 -17.48
CA ILE A 673 -44.03 -13.88 -17.52
C ILE A 673 -43.22 -15.09 -17.08
N TYR A 674 -43.87 -16.14 -16.51
CA TYR A 674 -43.25 -17.43 -16.17
C TYR A 674 -43.82 -18.58 -17.00
N PRO A 675 -43.54 -18.63 -18.30
CA PRO A 675 -43.89 -19.82 -19.09
C PRO A 675 -43.23 -21.06 -18.50
N SER A 676 -43.82 -22.24 -18.72
CA SER A 676 -43.48 -23.49 -18.03
C SER A 676 -41.99 -23.76 -17.89
N PHE A 677 -41.23 -23.52 -18.96
CA PHE A 677 -39.77 -23.71 -18.93
C PHE A 677 -39.08 -22.82 -17.88
N ILE A 678 -39.40 -21.52 -17.87
CA ILE A 678 -38.80 -20.55 -16.90
C ILE A 678 -39.34 -20.82 -15.50
N PHE A 679 -40.57 -21.19 -15.36
CA PHE A 679 -41.17 -21.58 -14.09
C PHE A 679 -40.39 -22.75 -13.45
N TYR A 680 -40.14 -23.81 -14.19
CA TYR A 680 -39.38 -24.95 -13.66
C TYR A 680 -37.94 -24.59 -13.36
N ALA A 681 -37.29 -23.77 -14.17
CA ALA A 681 -35.93 -23.28 -13.90
C ALA A 681 -35.91 -22.41 -12.62
N ALA A 682 -36.81 -21.49 -12.44
CA ALA A 682 -36.95 -20.67 -11.24
C ALA A 682 -37.31 -21.52 -9.99
N ALA A 683 -38.18 -22.51 -10.12
CA ALA A 683 -38.52 -23.43 -9.04
C ALA A 683 -37.29 -24.29 -8.66
N PHE A 684 -36.55 -24.80 -9.65
CA PHE A 684 -35.29 -25.51 -9.41
C PHE A 684 -34.33 -24.63 -8.63
N GLN A 685 -34.14 -23.36 -9.05
CA GLN A 685 -33.27 -22.43 -8.38
C GLN A 685 -33.72 -22.09 -6.96
N LEU A 686 -35.00 -21.89 -6.76
CA LEU A 686 -35.59 -21.57 -5.44
C LEU A 686 -35.36 -22.72 -4.44
N PHE A 687 -35.58 -23.96 -4.88
CA PHE A 687 -35.43 -25.12 -3.99
C PHE A 687 -33.97 -25.63 -3.98
N ILE A 688 -33.45 -26.00 -5.10
CA ILE A 688 -32.12 -26.66 -5.17
C ILE A 688 -30.98 -25.64 -4.95
N GLY A 689 -31.05 -24.46 -5.59
CA GLY A 689 -30.02 -23.43 -5.47
C GLY A 689 -29.85 -22.92 -4.03
N ASN A 690 -30.95 -22.64 -3.34
CA ASN A 690 -30.88 -22.21 -1.94
C ASN A 690 -30.38 -23.33 -1.01
N PHE A 691 -30.83 -24.57 -1.22
CA PHE A 691 -30.33 -25.72 -0.45
C PHE A 691 -28.86 -26.00 -0.69
N ILE A 692 -28.36 -25.79 -1.91
CA ILE A 692 -26.92 -25.87 -2.19
C ILE A 692 -26.14 -24.92 -1.29
N PHE A 693 -26.50 -23.64 -1.24
CA PHE A 693 -25.80 -22.67 -0.39
C PHE A 693 -25.91 -22.97 1.11
N MET A 694 -27.08 -23.41 1.58
CA MET A 694 -27.23 -23.88 2.96
C MET A 694 -26.29 -25.06 3.24
N TYR A 695 -26.25 -26.04 2.34
CA TYR A 695 -25.38 -27.21 2.46
C TYR A 695 -23.91 -26.81 2.50
N LEU A 696 -23.47 -25.87 1.64
CA LEU A 696 -22.10 -25.40 1.60
C LEU A 696 -21.70 -24.70 2.91
N ASN A 697 -22.57 -23.88 3.47
CA ASN A 697 -22.35 -23.24 4.76
C ASN A 697 -22.27 -24.26 5.91
N VAL A 698 -23.13 -25.29 5.90
CA VAL A 698 -23.05 -26.43 6.84
C VAL A 698 -21.73 -27.14 6.67
N ALA A 699 -21.35 -27.48 5.43
CA ALA A 699 -20.12 -28.22 5.15
C ALA A 699 -18.86 -27.45 5.60
N GLY A 700 -18.78 -26.14 5.31
CA GLY A 700 -17.68 -25.29 5.78
C GLY A 700 -17.58 -25.23 7.31
N SER A 701 -18.71 -25.08 7.99
CA SER A 701 -18.75 -25.09 9.46
C SER A 701 -18.29 -26.44 10.04
N VAL A 702 -18.73 -27.54 9.46
CA VAL A 702 -18.36 -28.91 9.88
C VAL A 702 -16.88 -29.18 9.62
N GLN A 703 -16.34 -28.76 8.48
CA GLN A 703 -14.92 -28.96 8.14
C GLN A 703 -14.01 -28.24 9.14
N ARG A 704 -14.42 -27.06 9.62
CA ARG A 704 -13.68 -26.32 10.64
C ARG A 704 -13.95 -26.79 12.08
N GLY A 705 -14.81 -27.79 12.29
CA GLY A 705 -15.15 -28.32 13.60
C GLY A 705 -16.23 -27.50 14.35
N TYR A 706 -16.87 -26.53 13.70
CA TYR A 706 -17.92 -25.69 14.29
C TYR A 706 -19.30 -26.36 14.18
N PHE A 707 -19.44 -27.55 14.77
CA PHE A 707 -20.66 -28.37 14.70
C PHE A 707 -21.89 -27.65 15.26
N ASP A 708 -21.71 -26.86 16.32
CA ASP A 708 -22.79 -26.10 16.96
C ASP A 708 -23.33 -24.99 16.08
N LEU A 709 -22.53 -24.47 15.14
CA LEU A 709 -22.92 -23.41 14.20
C LEU A 709 -23.67 -23.94 12.98
N ALA A 710 -23.49 -25.21 12.64
CA ALA A 710 -24.07 -25.81 11.42
C ALA A 710 -25.60 -25.66 11.32
N LYS A 711 -26.33 -25.73 12.46
CA LYS A 711 -27.79 -25.51 12.49
C LYS A 711 -28.22 -24.10 12.07
N TYR A 712 -27.37 -23.08 12.31
CA TYR A 712 -27.68 -21.69 11.94
C TYR A 712 -27.51 -21.44 10.45
N ALA A 713 -26.76 -22.28 9.74
CA ALA A 713 -26.66 -22.25 8.29
C ALA A 713 -28.00 -22.49 7.60
N LEU A 714 -28.95 -23.20 8.24
CA LEU A 714 -30.30 -23.38 7.73
C LEU A 714 -31.12 -22.08 7.68
N LEU A 715 -30.74 -21.08 8.47
CA LEU A 715 -31.36 -19.74 8.48
C LEU A 715 -30.68 -18.76 7.50
N SER A 716 -29.72 -19.21 6.68
CA SER A 716 -29.03 -18.39 5.68
C SER A 716 -29.95 -17.54 4.77
N PRO A 717 -31.17 -17.96 4.40
CA PRO A 717 -32.06 -17.10 3.62
C PRO A 717 -32.37 -15.74 4.29
N LEU A 718 -32.46 -15.69 5.61
CA LEU A 718 -32.64 -14.41 6.34
C LEU A 718 -31.38 -13.55 6.23
N TYR A 719 -30.21 -14.17 6.32
CA TYR A 719 -28.93 -13.50 6.15
C TYR A 719 -28.75 -12.92 4.73
N TRP A 720 -29.19 -13.64 3.69
CA TRP A 720 -29.16 -13.13 2.32
C TRP A 720 -30.09 -11.93 2.11
N GLY A 721 -31.17 -11.82 2.90
CA GLY A 721 -32.00 -10.63 2.96
C GLY A 721 -31.21 -9.40 3.43
N LEU A 722 -30.43 -9.56 4.49
CA LEU A 722 -29.54 -8.51 4.99
C LEU A 722 -28.45 -8.18 3.97
N MET A 723 -27.87 -9.19 3.32
CA MET A 723 -26.89 -9.01 2.23
C MET A 723 -27.49 -8.20 1.07
N SER A 724 -28.75 -8.42 0.73
CA SER A 724 -29.45 -7.66 -0.32
C SER A 724 -29.64 -6.19 0.05
N ILE A 725 -29.95 -5.89 1.32
CA ILE A 725 -30.03 -4.51 1.82
C ILE A 725 -28.66 -3.82 1.70
N ALA A 726 -27.60 -4.51 2.15
CA ALA A 726 -26.23 -4.01 2.04
C ALA A 726 -25.82 -3.82 0.57
N ALA A 727 -26.23 -4.74 -0.33
CA ALA A 727 -25.93 -4.67 -1.76
C ALA A 727 -26.57 -3.44 -2.43
N TRP A 728 -27.84 -3.17 -2.16
CA TRP A 728 -28.52 -1.99 -2.70
C TRP A 728 -27.90 -0.69 -2.16
N LYS A 729 -27.55 -0.64 -0.87
CA LYS A 729 -26.81 0.49 -0.30
C LYS A 729 -25.48 0.70 -1.01
N GLY A 730 -24.67 -0.35 -1.15
CA GLY A 730 -23.37 -0.30 -1.81
C GLY A 730 -23.47 0.09 -3.29
N PHE A 731 -24.46 -0.46 -4.01
CA PHE A 731 -24.73 -0.13 -5.41
C PHE A 731 -25.08 1.35 -5.59
N LEU A 732 -25.95 1.89 -4.75
CA LEU A 732 -26.28 3.31 -4.80
C LEU A 732 -25.08 4.20 -4.48
N GLN A 733 -24.29 3.85 -3.46
CA GLN A 733 -23.05 4.57 -3.12
C GLN A 733 -22.05 4.62 -4.28
N LEU A 734 -22.05 3.63 -5.16
CA LEU A 734 -21.15 3.60 -6.33
C LEU A 734 -21.34 4.82 -7.25
N PHE A 735 -22.53 5.44 -7.27
CA PHE A 735 -22.84 6.59 -8.11
C PHE A 735 -22.49 7.94 -7.47
N TYR A 736 -22.64 8.10 -6.15
CA TYR A 736 -22.45 9.39 -5.48
C TYR A 736 -21.21 9.44 -4.56
N ALA A 737 -20.70 8.30 -4.09
CA ALA A 737 -19.56 8.23 -3.19
C ALA A 737 -18.73 6.96 -3.45
N PRO A 738 -18.17 6.77 -4.68
CA PRO A 738 -17.52 5.51 -5.06
C PRO A 738 -16.29 5.18 -4.19
N PHE A 739 -15.51 6.19 -3.81
CA PHE A 739 -14.26 6.03 -3.05
C PHE A 739 -14.43 6.19 -1.54
N TYR A 740 -15.66 6.45 -1.08
CA TYR A 740 -15.91 6.65 0.34
C TYR A 740 -15.69 5.35 1.12
N TRP A 741 -14.68 5.38 1.98
CA TRP A 741 -14.40 4.30 2.91
C TRP A 741 -15.30 4.44 4.13
N GLU A 742 -16.38 3.67 4.19
CA GLU A 742 -17.29 3.65 5.32
C GLU A 742 -16.62 2.88 6.46
N LYS A 743 -16.07 3.60 7.45
CA LYS A 743 -15.33 2.99 8.57
C LYS A 743 -16.24 2.07 9.37
N THR A 744 -15.73 0.89 9.67
CA THR A 744 -16.32 -0.06 10.63
C THR A 744 -15.74 0.24 12.00
N VAL A 745 -16.53 0.15 13.05
CA VAL A 745 -16.07 0.28 14.44
C VAL A 745 -15.70 -1.12 14.93
N HIS A 746 -14.47 -1.29 15.40
CA HIS A 746 -13.93 -2.52 15.99
C HIS A 746 -13.74 -2.37 17.50
N GLY A 747 -13.51 -3.46 18.21
CA GLY A 747 -13.34 -3.44 19.66
C GLY A 747 -14.63 -3.25 20.45
N LEU A 748 -15.78 -3.55 19.84
CA LEU A 748 -17.09 -3.49 20.52
C LEU A 748 -17.26 -4.63 21.52
N ASP A 749 -16.54 -5.70 21.34
CA ASP A 749 -16.64 -6.92 22.11
C ASP A 749 -15.33 -7.19 22.86
N GLN A 750 -15.20 -6.56 24.03
CA GLN A 750 -14.16 -6.99 24.95
C GLN A 750 -14.50 -8.40 25.44
N PRO A 751 -13.58 -9.39 25.39
CA PRO A 751 -13.81 -10.65 26.05
C PRO A 751 -14.05 -10.35 27.51
N THR A 752 -15.21 -10.74 28.03
CA THR A 752 -15.45 -10.78 29.47
C THR A 752 -14.35 -11.65 30.06
N THR A 753 -13.45 -11.04 30.81
CA THR A 753 -12.32 -11.62 31.53
C THR A 753 -12.68 -12.91 32.23
#